data_f4c78b49137916a607acd343991492f7
#
_entry.id   f4c78b49137916a607acd343991492f7
#
_cell.length_a   1.000
_cell.length_b   1.000
_cell.length_c   1.000
_cell.angle_alpha   90.00
_cell.angle_beta   90.00
_cell.angle_gamma   90.00
#
_symmetry.space_group_name_H-M   'P 1'
#
loop_
_entity.id
_entity.type
_entity.pdbx_description
1 polymer ?
#
loop_
_entity_poly.entity_id
_entity_poly.type
_entity_poly.pdbx_seq_one_letter_code
_entity_poly.pdbx_strand_id
1 'polypeptide(L)'
;MALPHLRPMALSLLIAFSTAHADEITLSAVNVTAKGYSASDLETPISTTTLDRDEIIRRGGQNVGDVLRGEPGIAISNDSAQGQNPTLRGLGKDSIVLLVDGMRFNSAQPAGAVASFMSLGMAEQVEVVKGASSVLYGTGALGGAINVLLPQARFTPGVGVEAGASYDSASKGMRGTAVINASTGDHALMVGASLARIDDYRSPEGMVARTGYDSNSFIGQYRFRIDSQQQLRFSAQLHNDENVWYPGSTQRHPTNPATRTMTIHSPEQERRLLELGYNRQGSGDQSLNFDVRVYRQEMERQIYAHGNWLNRDIITNKVTFQTDGIDAKADWLAHPQHLLSFGVNAWEMTGNPDRWQAGPPSGAAAFTVWTANNPFQRAKITAVGAYVQDDMRFGKLNILAGLRYDTVKSSADSMLNGMRTTGLDNKDNAFSGSLGAIYEVTPLFRPYANYARAFRAPGMRERYESGLRGDGYNYAGSPEVSAEKADQFELGIKGASSRFVYQVAGYHNSIDNYLTGRILTGAAAAAACPTAPTNCKKTVNLGSVTIKGIEADARWQFVADHWLTAGYSRIRGVNNDLAEPLFQMPADEVRLGWLGDVLPGVRADFTLRLVDRQDRTATRFTNGTENATAGFATADLGVTWGFTKNQSLRLAVKNLADKSYHEHQTEGLSGWEIKAPGRSFQISWRGSF
;
A
#
# COMPACT_ATOMS: atom_id res chain seq x y z
N MET A 1 -47.42 49.96 27.34
CA MET A 1 -47.78 49.04 26.19
C MET A 1 -47.09 47.72 26.39
N ALA A 2 -47.89 46.70 26.69
CA ALA A 2 -47.38 45.35 27.12
C ALA A 2 -47.05 44.45 25.94
N LEU A 3 -45.94 43.68 26.07
CA LEU A 3 -45.55 42.59 25.16
C LEU A 3 -46.37 41.33 25.51
N PRO A 4 -46.86 40.55 24.54
CA PRO A 4 -47.59 39.33 24.80
C PRO A 4 -46.66 38.12 25.05
N HIS A 5 -47.02 37.32 26.03
CA HIS A 5 -46.42 36.08 26.45
C HIS A 5 -46.57 34.98 25.39
N LEU A 6 -45.43 34.36 24.96
CA LEU A 6 -45.41 33.09 24.25
C LEU A 6 -45.42 31.95 25.27
N ARG A 7 -46.45 31.11 25.23
CA ARG A 7 -46.56 29.84 25.97
C ARG A 7 -45.73 28.74 25.28
N PRO A 8 -45.06 27.86 26.01
CA PRO A 8 -44.40 26.69 25.40
C PRO A 8 -45.47 25.62 25.11
N MET A 9 -45.56 25.22 23.83
CA MET A 9 -46.28 24.01 23.41
C MET A 9 -45.41 22.80 23.73
N ALA A 10 -45.80 21.98 24.69
CA ALA A 10 -45.21 20.68 24.93
C ALA A 10 -45.68 19.73 23.83
N LEU A 11 -44.75 19.34 22.94
CA LEU A 11 -44.96 18.30 21.93
C LEU A 11 -44.52 16.96 22.56
N SER A 12 -45.51 16.18 23.01
CA SER A 12 -45.30 14.81 23.49
C SER A 12 -45.05 13.88 22.31
N LEU A 13 -43.79 13.58 22.02
CA LEU A 13 -43.41 12.56 21.05
C LEU A 13 -43.41 11.20 21.75
N LEU A 14 -44.37 10.35 21.43
CA LEU A 14 -44.37 8.93 21.79
C LEU A 14 -43.24 8.26 20.99
N ILE A 15 -42.13 7.95 21.65
CA ILE A 15 -41.04 7.16 21.08
C ILE A 15 -41.41 5.68 21.24
N ALA A 16 -41.83 5.06 20.13
CA ALA A 16 -41.87 3.63 20.03
C ALA A 16 -40.41 3.10 19.98
N PHE A 17 -39.96 2.45 21.05
CA PHE A 17 -38.69 1.71 21.07
C PHE A 17 -38.80 0.52 20.11
N SER A 18 -38.36 0.67 18.85
CA SER A 18 -37.97 -0.46 18.05
C SER A 18 -36.52 -0.79 18.46
N THR A 19 -36.33 -2.00 19.02
CA THR A 19 -35.01 -2.57 19.26
C THR A 19 -34.30 -2.70 17.92
N ALA A 20 -33.54 -1.67 17.53
CA ALA A 20 -32.53 -1.82 16.49
C ALA A 20 -31.50 -2.79 17.04
N HIS A 21 -31.29 -3.92 16.37
CA HIS A 21 -30.12 -4.75 16.60
C HIS A 21 -28.92 -3.86 16.24
N ALA A 22 -28.21 -3.41 17.26
CA ALA A 22 -26.88 -2.85 17.06
C ALA A 22 -26.03 -3.99 16.50
N ASP A 23 -25.47 -3.83 15.32
CA ASP A 23 -24.42 -4.69 14.84
C ASP A 23 -23.33 -4.68 15.92
N GLU A 24 -23.08 -5.85 16.50
CA GLU A 24 -22.04 -6.05 17.49
C GLU A 24 -20.72 -5.66 16.84
N ILE A 25 -20.16 -4.51 17.21
CA ILE A 25 -18.83 -4.12 16.74
C ILE A 25 -17.86 -5.16 17.25
N THR A 26 -17.46 -6.09 16.40
CA THR A 26 -16.47 -7.10 16.72
C THR A 26 -15.17 -6.41 17.10
N LEU A 27 -14.79 -6.51 18.37
CA LEU A 27 -13.58 -5.86 18.92
C LEU A 27 -12.28 -6.45 18.38
N SER A 28 -12.35 -7.64 17.82
CA SER A 28 -11.21 -8.38 17.29
C SER A 28 -11.33 -8.47 15.77
N ALA A 29 -10.41 -7.78 15.07
CA ALA A 29 -10.31 -7.90 13.62
C ALA A 29 -9.90 -9.33 13.22
N VAL A 30 -10.47 -9.81 12.12
CA VAL A 30 -10.08 -11.05 11.46
C VAL A 30 -9.20 -10.70 10.28
N ASN A 31 -8.04 -11.30 10.21
CA ASN A 31 -7.04 -11.06 9.17
C ASN A 31 -6.67 -12.38 8.49
N VAL A 32 -6.70 -12.40 7.16
CA VAL A 32 -6.31 -13.57 6.37
C VAL A 32 -4.82 -13.51 6.01
N THR A 33 -4.31 -12.31 5.79
CA THR A 33 -2.96 -12.06 5.29
C THR A 33 -1.88 -12.54 6.28
N ALA A 34 -2.11 -12.43 7.59
CA ALA A 34 -1.08 -12.74 8.59
C ALA A 34 -0.70 -14.22 8.68
N LYS A 35 -1.65 -15.12 8.50
CA LYS A 35 -1.46 -16.58 8.60
C LYS A 35 -1.76 -17.32 7.30
N GLY A 36 -2.27 -16.61 6.27
CA GLY A 36 -2.73 -17.20 5.01
C GLY A 36 -4.13 -17.84 5.11
N TYR A 37 -4.80 -17.78 6.25
CA TYR A 37 -6.19 -18.17 6.50
C TYR A 37 -6.80 -17.23 7.53
N SER A 38 -8.13 -17.20 7.60
CA SER A 38 -8.87 -16.32 8.50
C SER A 38 -8.54 -16.60 9.97
N ALA A 39 -7.92 -15.64 10.64
CA ALA A 39 -7.48 -15.76 12.03
C ALA A 39 -7.72 -14.45 12.80
N SER A 40 -7.96 -14.58 14.11
CA SER A 40 -8.03 -13.42 15.01
C SER A 40 -6.65 -12.78 15.20
N ASP A 41 -6.59 -11.46 15.10
CA ASP A 41 -5.37 -10.69 15.39
C ASP A 41 -4.87 -10.92 16.81
N LEU A 42 -5.77 -11.20 17.77
CA LEU A 42 -5.43 -11.47 19.18
C LEU A 42 -4.68 -12.79 19.39
N GLU A 43 -4.78 -13.73 18.45
CA GLU A 43 -4.12 -15.04 18.51
C GLU A 43 -2.90 -15.11 17.59
N THR A 44 -2.56 -14.00 16.94
CA THR A 44 -1.47 -13.94 15.98
C THR A 44 -0.27 -13.25 16.62
N PRO A 45 0.92 -13.89 16.73
CA PRO A 45 2.09 -13.31 17.38
C PRO A 45 2.86 -12.35 16.43
N ILE A 46 2.14 -11.52 15.68
CA ILE A 46 2.66 -10.55 14.70
C ILE A 46 1.80 -9.30 14.77
N SER A 47 2.38 -8.13 14.52
CA SER A 47 1.67 -6.87 14.43
C SER A 47 0.92 -6.74 13.11
N THR A 48 -0.38 -6.45 13.17
CA THR A 48 -1.27 -6.34 12.01
C THR A 48 -2.09 -5.05 12.07
N THR A 49 -2.66 -4.66 10.94
CA THR A 49 -3.70 -3.62 10.83
C THR A 49 -4.73 -4.09 9.82
N THR A 50 -5.99 -3.98 10.18
CA THR A 50 -7.12 -4.33 9.31
C THR A 50 -8.10 -3.16 9.26
N LEU A 51 -8.40 -2.70 8.06
CA LEU A 51 -9.42 -1.69 7.79
C LEU A 51 -10.56 -2.36 7.03
N ASP A 52 -11.73 -2.42 7.62
CA ASP A 52 -12.93 -2.88 6.97
C ASP A 52 -13.52 -1.81 6.02
N ARG A 53 -14.56 -2.19 5.29
CA ARG A 53 -15.20 -1.30 4.32
C ARG A 53 -15.76 -0.03 4.97
N ASP A 54 -16.34 -0.11 6.14
CA ASP A 54 -16.92 1.05 6.83
C ASP A 54 -15.82 2.02 7.28
N GLU A 55 -14.70 1.50 7.75
CA GLU A 55 -13.51 2.30 8.07
C GLU A 55 -12.92 2.96 6.82
N ILE A 56 -12.82 2.24 5.70
CA ILE A 56 -12.34 2.76 4.41
C ILE A 56 -13.22 3.93 3.96
N ILE A 57 -14.54 3.77 3.99
CA ILE A 57 -15.50 4.82 3.62
C ILE A 57 -15.43 6.00 4.59
N ARG A 58 -15.33 5.74 5.90
CA ARG A 58 -15.24 6.76 6.93
C ARG A 58 -13.99 7.63 6.77
N ARG A 59 -12.88 7.03 6.38
CA ARG A 59 -11.64 7.76 6.10
C ARG A 59 -11.70 8.57 4.82
N GLY A 60 -12.50 8.17 3.83
CA GLY A 60 -12.71 8.88 2.58
C GLY A 60 -11.45 9.03 1.73
N GLY A 61 -10.49 8.12 1.87
CA GLY A 61 -9.23 8.15 1.13
C GLY A 61 -9.40 7.89 -0.36
N GLN A 62 -8.52 8.47 -1.17
CA GLN A 62 -8.58 8.35 -2.63
C GLN A 62 -7.91 7.06 -3.13
N ASN A 63 -6.90 6.57 -2.44
CA ASN A 63 -6.14 5.35 -2.75
C ASN A 63 -5.67 4.63 -1.48
N VAL A 64 -5.02 3.48 -1.64
CA VAL A 64 -4.59 2.61 -0.53
C VAL A 64 -3.61 3.32 0.41
N GLY A 65 -2.69 4.13 -0.12
CA GLY A 65 -1.79 4.92 0.72
C GLY A 65 -2.55 5.90 1.60
N ASP A 66 -3.49 6.64 1.01
CA ASP A 66 -4.25 7.66 1.72
C ASP A 66 -5.13 7.07 2.85
N VAL A 67 -5.80 5.94 2.60
CA VAL A 67 -6.64 5.30 3.61
C VAL A 67 -5.84 4.70 4.77
N LEU A 68 -4.58 4.32 4.54
CA LEU A 68 -3.68 3.81 5.58
C LEU A 68 -2.95 4.92 6.37
N ARG A 69 -3.09 6.19 5.96
CA ARG A 69 -2.45 7.33 6.61
C ARG A 69 -2.83 7.42 8.09
N GLY A 70 -1.83 7.58 8.94
CA GLY A 70 -2.02 7.70 10.38
C GLY A 70 -2.17 6.36 11.12
N GLU A 71 -2.06 5.23 10.44
CA GLU A 71 -1.97 3.94 11.12
C GLU A 71 -0.57 3.73 11.73
N PRO A 72 -0.47 3.25 12.98
CA PRO A 72 0.82 3.03 13.62
C PRO A 72 1.75 2.17 12.77
N GLY A 73 2.99 2.63 12.59
CA GLY A 73 4.00 1.94 11.78
C GLY A 73 3.85 2.11 10.27
N ILE A 74 2.85 2.88 9.82
CA ILE A 74 2.61 3.16 8.40
C ILE A 74 2.77 4.65 8.13
N ALA A 75 3.60 4.99 7.15
CA ALA A 75 3.73 6.34 6.64
C ALA A 75 3.54 6.35 5.12
N ILE A 76 3.39 7.52 4.53
CA ILE A 76 3.06 7.66 3.11
C ILE A 76 4.13 8.47 2.41
N SER A 77 4.75 7.86 1.40
CA SER A 77 5.59 8.58 0.45
C SER A 77 4.70 9.13 -0.67
N ASN A 78 4.59 10.43 -0.75
CA ASN A 78 3.62 11.14 -1.57
C ASN A 78 4.29 11.91 -2.71
N ASP A 79 4.02 11.53 -3.96
CA ASP A 79 4.47 12.23 -5.17
C ASP A 79 3.35 13.08 -5.82
N SER A 80 2.08 12.80 -5.49
CA SER A 80 0.88 13.48 -6.04
C SER A 80 -0.38 13.01 -5.29
N ALA A 81 -1.56 13.45 -5.73
CA ALA A 81 -2.82 12.90 -5.21
C ALA A 81 -2.99 11.41 -5.54
N GLN A 82 -2.57 10.98 -6.71
CA GLN A 82 -2.56 9.56 -7.11
C GLN A 82 -1.34 8.82 -6.55
N GLY A 83 -0.18 9.44 -6.58
CA GLY A 83 1.12 8.86 -6.27
C GLY A 83 1.40 8.70 -4.78
N GLN A 84 0.59 7.96 -4.03
CA GLN A 84 0.74 7.75 -2.58
C GLN A 84 1.16 6.32 -2.28
N ASN A 85 2.44 6.12 -1.98
CA ASN A 85 3.01 4.82 -1.64
C ASN A 85 3.08 4.63 -0.12
N PRO A 86 2.42 3.61 0.44
CA PRO A 86 2.60 3.27 1.84
C PRO A 86 4.02 2.74 2.09
N THR A 87 4.57 3.08 3.25
CA THR A 87 5.79 2.51 3.81
C THR A 87 5.45 1.84 5.13
N LEU A 88 5.97 0.64 5.34
CA LEU A 88 5.79 -0.13 6.56
C LEU A 88 7.09 -0.09 7.37
N ARG A 89 7.03 0.50 8.57
CA ARG A 89 8.20 0.65 9.45
C ARG A 89 9.40 1.33 8.76
N GLY A 90 9.10 2.31 7.86
CA GLY A 90 10.11 3.03 7.09
C GLY A 90 10.61 2.32 5.84
N LEU A 91 10.18 1.09 5.58
CA LEU A 91 10.46 0.35 4.35
C LEU A 91 9.31 0.51 3.35
N GLY A 92 9.62 0.78 2.10
CA GLY A 92 8.61 1.00 1.06
C GLY A 92 8.94 0.32 -0.26
N LYS A 93 8.09 0.50 -1.26
CA LYS A 93 8.24 0.00 -2.62
C LYS A 93 8.59 -1.50 -2.67
N ASP A 94 9.78 -1.82 -3.17
CA ASP A 94 10.23 -3.20 -3.41
C ASP A 94 10.48 -3.99 -2.12
N SER A 95 10.49 -3.33 -0.96
CA SER A 95 10.68 -3.96 0.36
C SER A 95 9.38 -4.31 1.08
N ILE A 96 8.22 -4.05 0.44
CA ILE A 96 6.89 -4.50 0.88
C ILE A 96 6.21 -5.27 -0.25
N VAL A 97 5.41 -6.26 0.10
CA VAL A 97 4.61 -7.01 -0.87
C VAL A 97 3.22 -6.41 -0.95
N LEU A 98 2.80 -6.05 -2.15
CA LEU A 98 1.44 -5.62 -2.43
C LEU A 98 0.64 -6.78 -3.03
N LEU A 99 -0.59 -6.95 -2.57
CA LEU A 99 -1.48 -8.03 -2.98
C LEU A 99 -2.88 -7.48 -3.29
N VAL A 100 -3.54 -8.10 -4.26
CA VAL A 100 -4.98 -7.95 -4.50
C VAL A 100 -5.61 -9.33 -4.44
N ASP A 101 -6.55 -9.52 -3.53
CA ASP A 101 -7.15 -10.84 -3.25
C ASP A 101 -6.09 -11.93 -3.01
N GLY A 102 -4.97 -11.56 -2.37
CA GLY A 102 -3.82 -12.44 -2.12
C GLY A 102 -2.93 -12.71 -3.33
N MET A 103 -3.25 -12.23 -4.52
CA MET A 103 -2.38 -12.33 -5.71
C MET A 103 -1.34 -11.22 -5.70
N ARG A 104 -0.10 -11.62 -5.96
CA ARG A 104 1.03 -10.71 -5.90
C ARG A 104 0.96 -9.65 -7.00
N PHE A 105 1.14 -8.41 -6.58
CA PHE A 105 1.23 -7.26 -7.44
C PHE A 105 2.71 -6.96 -7.72
N ASN A 106 3.19 -7.39 -8.88
CA ASN A 106 4.57 -7.18 -9.29
C ASN A 106 4.70 -6.01 -10.25
N SER A 107 5.67 -5.14 -10.00
CA SER A 107 5.99 -4.02 -10.86
C SER A 107 7.47 -3.65 -10.70
N ALA A 108 8.11 -3.27 -11.78
CA ALA A 108 9.45 -2.68 -11.78
C ALA A 108 9.39 -1.18 -12.12
N GLN A 109 8.42 -0.47 -11.60
CA GLN A 109 8.18 0.93 -11.93
C GLN A 109 9.19 1.86 -11.26
N PRO A 110 9.77 2.83 -12.00
CA PRO A 110 10.79 3.73 -11.47
C PRO A 110 10.25 4.82 -10.54
N ALA A 111 9.08 5.32 -10.82
CA ALA A 111 8.45 6.42 -10.08
C ALA A 111 6.96 6.17 -9.97
N GLY A 112 6.31 6.93 -9.10
CA GLY A 112 4.88 6.88 -8.88
C GLY A 112 4.43 5.72 -8.01
N ALA A 113 3.15 5.71 -7.72
CA ALA A 113 2.57 4.80 -6.77
C ALA A 113 2.21 3.46 -7.39
N VAL A 114 2.84 2.41 -6.92
CA VAL A 114 2.44 1.05 -7.26
C VAL A 114 1.12 0.71 -6.56
N ALA A 115 0.94 1.12 -5.31
CA ALA A 115 -0.28 0.88 -4.54
C ALA A 115 -1.53 1.56 -5.13
N SER A 116 -1.38 2.60 -5.95
CA SER A 116 -2.51 3.28 -6.59
C SER A 116 -3.14 2.50 -7.76
N PHE A 117 -2.47 1.48 -8.29
CA PHE A 117 -3.07 0.57 -9.28
C PHE A 117 -4.10 -0.42 -8.67
N MET A 118 -4.48 -0.23 -7.44
CA MET A 118 -5.48 -1.03 -6.75
C MET A 118 -6.71 -0.15 -6.47
N SER A 119 -7.89 -0.57 -6.97
CA SER A 119 -9.12 0.18 -6.73
C SER A 119 -9.52 0.13 -5.27
N LEU A 120 -9.55 1.28 -4.62
CA LEU A 120 -10.08 1.41 -3.27
C LEU A 120 -11.61 1.58 -3.25
N GLY A 121 -12.20 2.10 -4.33
CA GLY A 121 -13.64 2.39 -4.40
C GLY A 121 -14.54 1.18 -4.17
N MET A 122 -14.04 -0.02 -4.52
CA MET A 122 -14.75 -1.29 -4.32
C MET A 122 -14.13 -2.15 -3.21
N ALA A 123 -13.05 -1.73 -2.55
CA ALA A 123 -12.38 -2.54 -1.54
C ALA A 123 -13.31 -2.88 -0.37
N GLU A 124 -13.35 -4.15 0.01
CA GLU A 124 -14.07 -4.65 1.19
C GLU A 124 -13.19 -4.55 2.45
N GLN A 125 -11.90 -4.76 2.28
CA GLN A 125 -10.96 -4.76 3.39
C GLN A 125 -9.56 -4.42 2.89
N VAL A 126 -8.77 -3.74 3.73
CA VAL A 126 -7.33 -3.58 3.55
C VAL A 126 -6.63 -4.19 4.75
N GLU A 127 -5.81 -5.19 4.51
CA GLU A 127 -5.05 -5.90 5.53
C GLU A 127 -3.57 -5.59 5.41
N VAL A 128 -2.92 -5.35 6.54
CA VAL A 128 -1.49 -5.08 6.62
C VAL A 128 -0.84 -5.99 7.64
N VAL A 129 0.18 -6.71 7.23
CA VAL A 129 1.11 -7.43 8.10
C VAL A 129 2.39 -6.62 8.16
N LYS A 130 2.83 -6.26 9.36
CA LYS A 130 3.99 -5.39 9.58
C LYS A 130 5.23 -6.21 9.95
N GLY A 131 6.35 -5.89 9.30
CA GLY A 131 7.63 -6.55 9.53
C GLY A 131 7.88 -7.75 8.63
N ALA A 132 8.99 -8.43 8.87
CA ALA A 132 9.50 -9.53 8.05
C ALA A 132 8.48 -10.68 7.90
N SER A 133 8.00 -10.95 6.68
CA SER A 133 6.89 -11.89 6.39
C SER A 133 7.16 -12.76 5.16
N SER A 134 8.41 -13.07 4.87
CA SER A 134 8.76 -13.84 3.66
C SER A 134 8.28 -15.30 3.66
N VAL A 135 7.89 -15.88 4.80
CA VAL A 135 7.39 -17.27 4.85
C VAL A 135 6.21 -17.46 3.90
N LEU A 136 5.21 -16.60 3.95
CA LEU A 136 4.03 -16.70 3.07
C LEU A 136 4.27 -16.05 1.70
N TYR A 137 5.01 -14.94 1.66
CA TYR A 137 5.04 -14.04 0.50
C TYR A 137 6.34 -14.10 -0.31
N GLY A 138 7.39 -14.78 0.20
CA GLY A 138 8.69 -14.89 -0.48
C GLY A 138 9.43 -13.56 -0.55
N THR A 139 10.15 -13.38 -1.64
CA THR A 139 11.02 -12.21 -1.86
C THR A 139 10.26 -10.89 -1.78
N GLY A 140 10.86 -9.87 -1.13
CA GLY A 140 10.33 -8.51 -1.04
C GLY A 140 9.54 -8.19 0.23
N ALA A 141 9.22 -9.16 1.09
CA ALA A 141 8.46 -8.95 2.31
C ALA A 141 9.37 -8.59 3.52
N LEU A 142 10.26 -7.62 3.38
CA LEU A 142 11.13 -7.15 4.46
C LEU A 142 10.38 -6.25 5.45
N GLY A 143 9.56 -5.32 4.93
CA GLY A 143 8.72 -4.42 5.70
C GLY A 143 7.35 -4.99 6.02
N GLY A 144 6.92 -6.00 5.27
CA GLY A 144 5.62 -6.63 5.42
C GLY A 144 4.84 -6.81 4.12
N ALA A 145 3.53 -6.94 4.26
CA ALA A 145 2.60 -7.10 3.14
C ALA A 145 1.34 -6.25 3.33
N ILE A 146 0.79 -5.75 2.23
CA ILE A 146 -0.51 -5.06 2.16
C ILE A 146 -1.37 -5.82 1.18
N ASN A 147 -2.56 -6.21 1.60
CA ASN A 147 -3.53 -6.94 0.79
C ASN A 147 -4.85 -6.17 0.71
N VAL A 148 -5.28 -5.86 -0.51
CA VAL A 148 -6.59 -5.28 -0.77
C VAL A 148 -7.54 -6.39 -1.15
N LEU A 149 -8.57 -6.62 -0.35
CA LEU A 149 -9.61 -7.60 -0.60
C LEU A 149 -10.77 -6.91 -1.31
N LEU A 150 -11.16 -7.46 -2.46
CA LEU A 150 -12.25 -6.98 -3.28
C LEU A 150 -13.53 -7.77 -3.02
N PRO A 151 -14.72 -7.25 -3.42
CA PRO A 151 -15.97 -7.99 -3.30
C PRO A 151 -15.89 -9.36 -3.97
N GLN A 152 -16.55 -10.33 -3.35
CA GLN A 152 -16.60 -11.70 -3.88
C GLN A 152 -18.03 -12.03 -4.32
N ALA A 153 -18.16 -12.81 -5.41
CA ALA A 153 -19.44 -13.36 -5.84
C ALA A 153 -19.99 -14.26 -4.74
N ARG A 154 -21.23 -14.02 -4.29
CA ARG A 154 -21.88 -14.69 -3.15
C ARG A 154 -22.87 -15.72 -3.64
N PHE A 155 -22.89 -16.92 -3.04
CA PHE A 155 -23.84 -17.99 -3.40
C PHE A 155 -25.24 -17.82 -2.80
N THR A 156 -25.51 -16.72 -2.11
CA THR A 156 -26.86 -16.39 -1.63
C THR A 156 -27.78 -16.18 -2.84
N PRO A 157 -28.84 -16.99 -3.03
CA PRO A 157 -29.72 -16.87 -4.18
C PRO A 157 -30.39 -15.49 -4.27
N GLY A 158 -30.56 -14.98 -5.49
CA GLY A 158 -31.16 -13.68 -5.75
C GLY A 158 -30.20 -12.69 -6.38
N VAL A 159 -30.64 -11.45 -6.42
CA VAL A 159 -29.85 -10.31 -6.93
C VAL A 159 -29.71 -9.28 -5.79
N GLY A 160 -28.49 -8.83 -5.55
CA GLY A 160 -28.20 -7.74 -4.64
C GLY A 160 -27.38 -6.66 -5.36
N VAL A 161 -27.62 -5.41 -5.04
CA VAL A 161 -26.92 -4.26 -5.60
C VAL A 161 -26.38 -3.41 -4.46
N GLU A 162 -25.11 -3.07 -4.52
CA GLU A 162 -24.50 -2.05 -3.67
C GLU A 162 -24.06 -0.89 -4.55
N ALA A 163 -24.37 0.35 -4.12
CA ALA A 163 -23.98 1.54 -4.84
C ALA A 163 -23.48 2.62 -3.88
N GLY A 164 -22.58 3.47 -4.37
CA GLY A 164 -22.04 4.59 -3.62
C GLY A 164 -21.68 5.75 -4.53
N ALA A 165 -21.76 6.96 -3.97
CA ALA A 165 -21.30 8.17 -4.63
C ALA A 165 -20.63 9.07 -3.60
N SER A 166 -19.54 9.76 -3.98
CA SER A 166 -18.87 10.71 -3.12
C SER A 166 -18.38 11.93 -3.87
N TYR A 167 -18.25 13.03 -3.14
CA TYR A 167 -17.69 14.29 -3.60
C TYR A 167 -16.72 14.85 -2.56
N ASP A 168 -15.60 15.42 -3.02
CA ASP A 168 -14.60 16.09 -2.21
C ASP A 168 -14.36 17.52 -2.74
N SER A 169 -14.49 18.54 -1.89
CA SER A 169 -14.41 19.92 -2.32
C SER A 169 -13.00 20.44 -2.56
N ALA A 170 -11.95 19.84 -1.96
CA ALA A 170 -10.57 20.30 -2.14
C ALA A 170 -10.09 20.04 -3.57
N SER A 171 -10.45 18.90 -4.12
CA SER A 171 -10.11 18.47 -5.48
C SER A 171 -11.31 18.53 -6.45
N LYS A 172 -12.48 18.98 -6.01
CA LYS A 172 -13.76 18.79 -6.73
C LYS A 172 -13.96 17.36 -7.20
N GLY A 173 -13.35 16.42 -6.47
CA GLY A 173 -13.30 15.02 -6.82
C GLY A 173 -14.66 14.36 -6.70
N MET A 174 -15.07 13.63 -7.73
CA MET A 174 -16.28 12.83 -7.75
C MET A 174 -15.93 11.36 -7.92
N ARG A 175 -16.63 10.47 -7.20
CA ARG A 175 -16.53 9.03 -7.39
C ARG A 175 -17.91 8.39 -7.34
N GLY A 176 -18.15 7.48 -8.27
CA GLY A 176 -19.30 6.58 -8.29
C GLY A 176 -18.84 5.13 -8.22
N THR A 177 -19.54 4.30 -7.45
CA THR A 177 -19.28 2.86 -7.35
C THR A 177 -20.56 2.08 -7.44
N ALA A 178 -20.52 0.91 -8.07
CA ALA A 178 -21.62 -0.05 -8.06
C ALA A 178 -21.07 -1.46 -8.06
N VAL A 179 -21.68 -2.35 -7.29
CA VAL A 179 -21.40 -3.78 -7.26
C VAL A 179 -22.72 -4.53 -7.32
N ILE A 180 -22.85 -5.45 -8.26
CA ILE A 180 -24.02 -6.29 -8.47
C ILE A 180 -23.61 -7.73 -8.21
N ASN A 181 -24.32 -8.41 -7.32
CA ASN A 181 -24.22 -9.85 -7.09
C ASN A 181 -25.50 -10.53 -7.57
N ALA A 182 -25.37 -11.62 -8.33
CA ALA A 182 -26.49 -12.44 -8.78
C ALA A 182 -26.14 -13.92 -8.58
N SER A 183 -27.06 -14.71 -8.01
CA SER A 183 -26.83 -16.13 -7.77
C SER A 183 -28.09 -16.98 -7.90
N THR A 184 -27.91 -18.20 -8.41
CA THR A 184 -28.92 -19.28 -8.42
C THR A 184 -28.66 -20.33 -7.37
N GLY A 185 -27.69 -20.11 -6.47
CA GLY A 185 -27.25 -21.06 -5.43
C GLY A 185 -25.92 -21.73 -5.77
N ASP A 186 -25.81 -22.42 -6.91
CA ASP A 186 -24.55 -23.05 -7.35
C ASP A 186 -23.73 -22.19 -8.31
N HIS A 187 -24.37 -21.19 -8.94
CA HIS A 187 -23.75 -20.23 -9.81
C HIS A 187 -23.83 -18.84 -9.17
N ALA A 188 -22.72 -18.19 -8.99
CA ALA A 188 -22.65 -16.83 -8.46
C ALA A 188 -21.86 -15.95 -9.41
N LEU A 189 -22.42 -14.79 -9.75
CA LEU A 189 -21.79 -13.76 -10.57
C LEU A 189 -21.72 -12.46 -9.77
N MET A 190 -20.57 -11.80 -9.80
CA MET A 190 -20.41 -10.44 -9.31
C MET A 190 -19.79 -9.59 -10.40
N VAL A 191 -20.35 -8.39 -10.58
CA VAL A 191 -19.80 -7.36 -11.46
C VAL A 191 -19.73 -6.06 -10.67
N GLY A 192 -18.58 -5.38 -10.70
CA GLY A 192 -18.38 -4.12 -10.02
C GLY A 192 -17.68 -3.09 -10.88
N ALA A 193 -17.99 -1.82 -10.65
CA ALA A 193 -17.35 -0.68 -11.28
C ALA A 193 -17.11 0.44 -10.27
N SER A 194 -16.00 1.15 -10.42
CA SER A 194 -15.68 2.39 -9.69
C SER A 194 -15.12 3.39 -10.68
N LEU A 195 -15.73 4.56 -10.78
CA LEU A 195 -15.33 5.64 -11.68
C LEU A 195 -15.06 6.87 -10.84
N ALA A 196 -13.92 7.53 -11.04
CA ALA A 196 -13.55 8.74 -10.31
C ALA A 196 -12.92 9.76 -11.24
N ARG A 197 -13.23 11.03 -10.99
CA ARG A 197 -12.59 12.19 -11.59
C ARG A 197 -12.14 13.13 -10.48
N ILE A 198 -10.87 13.45 -10.46
CA ILE A 198 -10.19 14.24 -9.43
C ILE A 198 -9.52 15.43 -10.12
N ASP A 199 -9.95 16.64 -9.82
CA ASP A 199 -9.29 17.86 -10.30
C ASP A 199 -8.06 18.17 -9.43
N ASP A 200 -7.26 19.16 -9.83
CA ASP A 200 -6.17 19.69 -9.00
C ASP A 200 -6.71 20.15 -7.63
N TYR A 201 -6.08 19.72 -6.56
CA TYR A 201 -6.55 20.08 -5.23
C TYR A 201 -6.00 21.44 -4.76
N ARG A 202 -6.72 22.03 -3.81
CA ARG A 202 -6.29 23.25 -3.12
C ARG A 202 -5.63 22.91 -1.79
N SER A 203 -4.43 23.47 -1.58
CA SER A 203 -3.82 23.62 -0.27
C SER A 203 -4.26 24.95 0.38
N PRO A 204 -3.98 25.22 1.65
CA PRO A 204 -4.21 26.53 2.25
C PRO A 204 -3.44 27.66 1.56
N GLU A 205 -2.34 27.33 0.88
CA GLU A 205 -1.49 28.30 0.15
C GLU A 205 -1.94 28.53 -1.29
N GLY A 206 -2.94 27.81 -1.77
CA GLY A 206 -3.48 27.92 -3.13
C GLY A 206 -3.62 26.58 -3.85
N MET A 207 -3.81 26.65 -5.17
CA MET A 207 -3.95 25.48 -6.02
C MET A 207 -2.61 24.76 -6.16
N VAL A 208 -2.61 23.44 -5.94
CA VAL A 208 -1.46 22.57 -6.20
C VAL A 208 -1.67 21.95 -7.59
N ALA A 209 -1.03 22.57 -8.58
CA ALA A 209 -1.21 22.18 -9.97
C ALA A 209 -0.67 20.78 -10.28
N ARG A 210 -1.30 20.10 -11.23
CA ARG A 210 -0.91 18.78 -11.72
C ARG A 210 -1.09 17.69 -10.68
N THR A 211 -2.13 17.79 -9.86
CA THR A 211 -2.52 16.77 -8.88
C THR A 211 -3.80 16.05 -9.25
N GLY A 212 -4.53 16.52 -10.26
CA GLY A 212 -5.72 15.87 -10.79
C GLY A 212 -5.43 14.62 -11.61
N TYR A 213 -6.40 13.71 -11.71
CA TYR A 213 -6.38 12.50 -12.52
C TYR A 213 -7.79 11.90 -12.64
N ASP A 214 -7.97 11.05 -13.64
CA ASP A 214 -9.17 10.23 -13.81
C ASP A 214 -8.84 8.76 -13.45
N SER A 215 -9.77 8.04 -12.82
CA SER A 215 -9.56 6.66 -12.40
C SER A 215 -10.79 5.80 -12.67
N ASN A 216 -10.59 4.69 -13.38
CA ASN A 216 -11.64 3.76 -13.75
C ASN A 216 -11.25 2.34 -13.34
N SER A 217 -12.15 1.62 -12.68
CA SER A 217 -11.92 0.24 -12.27
C SER A 217 -13.14 -0.62 -12.53
N PHE A 218 -12.91 -1.82 -13.04
CA PHE A 218 -13.93 -2.83 -13.28
C PHE A 218 -13.48 -4.17 -12.71
N ILE A 219 -14.43 -4.92 -12.17
CA ILE A 219 -14.21 -6.27 -11.70
C ILE A 219 -15.39 -7.15 -12.12
N GLY A 220 -15.09 -8.34 -12.63
CA GLY A 220 -16.05 -9.42 -12.84
C GLY A 220 -15.54 -10.68 -12.15
N GLN A 221 -16.39 -11.36 -11.42
CA GLN A 221 -16.07 -12.64 -10.82
C GLN A 221 -17.25 -13.62 -11.01
N TYR A 222 -16.94 -14.81 -11.49
CA TYR A 222 -17.88 -15.92 -11.57
C TYR A 222 -17.37 -17.05 -10.69
N ARG A 223 -18.27 -17.59 -9.85
CA ARG A 223 -18.00 -18.75 -8.99
C ARG A 223 -19.01 -19.85 -9.30
N PHE A 224 -18.50 -21.04 -9.41
CA PHE A 224 -19.31 -22.25 -9.63
C PHE A 224 -19.06 -23.25 -8.50
N ARG A 225 -20.11 -23.59 -7.78
CA ARG A 225 -20.10 -24.63 -6.76
C ARG A 225 -20.28 -25.99 -7.44
N ILE A 226 -19.24 -26.82 -7.44
CA ILE A 226 -19.28 -28.18 -8.00
C ILE A 226 -20.09 -29.07 -7.06
N ASP A 227 -19.82 -28.93 -5.76
CA ASP A 227 -20.53 -29.59 -4.66
C ASP A 227 -20.39 -28.74 -3.38
N SER A 228 -20.79 -29.29 -2.22
CA SER A 228 -20.72 -28.59 -0.92
C SER A 228 -19.31 -28.28 -0.46
N GLN A 229 -18.27 -28.89 -1.03
CA GLN A 229 -16.88 -28.75 -0.64
C GLN A 229 -16.01 -28.11 -1.72
N GLN A 230 -16.42 -28.10 -2.98
CA GLN A 230 -15.61 -27.73 -4.11
C GLN A 230 -16.22 -26.58 -4.91
N GLN A 231 -15.38 -25.65 -5.30
CA GLN A 231 -15.77 -24.53 -6.15
C GLN A 231 -14.68 -24.12 -7.13
N LEU A 232 -15.10 -23.64 -8.26
CA LEU A 232 -14.25 -22.92 -9.22
C LEU A 232 -14.50 -21.43 -9.12
N ARG A 233 -13.47 -20.65 -9.35
CA ARG A 233 -13.53 -19.17 -9.42
C ARG A 233 -12.82 -18.71 -10.68
N PHE A 234 -13.49 -17.83 -11.42
CA PHE A 234 -12.90 -17.04 -12.49
C PHE A 234 -13.05 -15.57 -12.14
N SER A 235 -11.97 -14.79 -12.23
CA SER A 235 -11.96 -13.37 -11.91
C SER A 235 -11.24 -12.59 -13.00
N ALA A 236 -11.78 -11.43 -13.36
CA ALA A 236 -11.20 -10.47 -14.27
C ALA A 236 -11.25 -9.07 -13.65
N GLN A 237 -10.12 -8.35 -13.66
CA GLN A 237 -9.99 -7.01 -13.12
C GLN A 237 -9.32 -6.11 -14.13
N LEU A 238 -9.84 -4.88 -14.23
CA LEU A 238 -9.25 -3.79 -15.01
C LEU A 238 -9.19 -2.56 -14.11
N HIS A 239 -8.06 -1.89 -14.10
CA HIS A 239 -7.88 -0.59 -13.46
C HIS A 239 -7.08 0.30 -14.42
N ASN A 240 -7.58 1.51 -14.63
CA ASN A 240 -6.96 2.50 -15.50
C ASN A 240 -6.98 3.87 -14.83
N ASP A 241 -5.80 4.51 -14.74
CA ASP A 241 -5.65 5.90 -14.34
C ASP A 241 -5.13 6.71 -15.52
N GLU A 242 -5.74 7.87 -15.75
CA GLU A 242 -5.41 8.78 -16.86
C GLU A 242 -4.96 10.15 -16.32
N ASN A 243 -4.14 10.84 -17.12
CA ASN A 243 -3.68 12.20 -16.84
C ASN A 243 -2.90 12.35 -15.52
N VAL A 244 -2.19 11.34 -15.09
CA VAL A 244 -1.46 11.33 -13.82
C VAL A 244 -0.16 12.11 -13.93
N TRP A 245 0.06 13.04 -13.02
CA TRP A 245 1.31 13.77 -12.87
C TRP A 245 1.97 13.48 -11.52
N TYR A 246 3.29 13.63 -11.48
CA TYR A 246 4.11 13.44 -10.27
C TYR A 246 4.88 14.73 -9.95
N PRO A 247 4.19 15.78 -9.47
CA PRO A 247 4.83 17.06 -9.17
C PRO A 247 5.92 16.96 -8.10
N GLY A 248 5.84 16.00 -7.15
CA GLY A 248 6.90 15.76 -6.15
C GLY A 248 8.20 15.22 -6.76
N SER A 249 8.13 14.63 -7.94
CA SER A 249 9.32 14.19 -8.69
C SER A 249 9.86 15.26 -9.65
N THR A 250 9.41 16.52 -9.54
CA THR A 250 9.89 17.62 -10.39
C THR A 250 11.35 17.91 -10.13
N GLN A 251 12.15 18.00 -11.18
CA GLN A 251 13.59 18.28 -11.14
C GLN A 251 13.91 19.62 -11.82
N ARG A 252 14.89 20.33 -11.28
CA ARG A 252 15.45 21.51 -11.94
C ARG A 252 16.37 21.08 -13.07
N HIS A 253 16.29 21.79 -14.21
CA HIS A 253 17.16 21.50 -15.34
C HIS A 253 18.64 21.79 -14.98
N PRO A 254 19.58 20.89 -15.25
CA PRO A 254 20.95 21.00 -14.79
C PRO A 254 21.65 22.31 -15.25
N THR A 255 21.36 22.76 -16.47
CA THR A 255 22.02 23.94 -17.07
C THR A 255 21.25 25.24 -16.89
N ASN A 256 19.97 25.19 -16.49
CA ASN A 256 19.18 26.39 -16.22
C ASN A 256 18.14 26.14 -15.13
N PRO A 257 18.55 25.95 -13.88
CA PRO A 257 17.69 25.55 -12.80
C PRO A 257 16.67 26.60 -12.38
N ALA A 258 16.87 27.85 -12.71
CA ALA A 258 16.00 28.95 -12.29
C ALA A 258 14.65 28.96 -13.04
N THR A 259 14.64 28.56 -14.30
CA THR A 259 13.45 28.68 -15.17
C THR A 259 13.01 27.41 -15.86
N ARG A 260 13.85 26.36 -15.87
CA ARG A 260 13.58 25.11 -16.55
C ARG A 260 13.43 23.97 -15.56
N THR A 261 12.32 23.28 -15.67
CA THR A 261 12.01 22.11 -14.85
C THR A 261 11.56 20.94 -15.71
N MET A 262 11.84 19.74 -15.25
CA MET A 262 11.29 18.50 -15.77
C MET A 262 10.34 17.90 -14.74
N THR A 263 9.14 17.55 -15.17
CA THR A 263 8.15 16.88 -14.31
C THR A 263 7.72 15.59 -14.99
N ILE A 264 7.58 14.54 -14.20
CA ILE A 264 7.10 13.26 -14.70
C ILE A 264 5.59 13.30 -14.84
N HIS A 265 5.07 12.76 -15.94
CA HIS A 265 3.66 12.49 -16.09
C HIS A 265 3.42 11.14 -16.77
N SER A 266 2.24 10.62 -16.57
CA SER A 266 1.73 9.40 -17.18
C SER A 266 0.36 9.69 -17.77
N PRO A 267 0.24 9.81 -19.11
CA PRO A 267 -1.05 9.98 -19.75
C PRO A 267 -2.01 8.83 -19.45
N GLU A 268 -1.46 7.62 -19.33
CA GLU A 268 -2.22 6.40 -19.09
C GLU A 268 -1.42 5.38 -18.31
N GLN A 269 -2.08 4.73 -17.36
CA GLN A 269 -1.57 3.63 -16.54
C GLN A 269 -2.66 2.59 -16.39
N GLU A 270 -2.42 1.39 -16.87
CA GLU A 270 -3.41 0.33 -16.86
C GLU A 270 -2.89 -0.92 -16.16
N ARG A 271 -3.78 -1.57 -15.40
CA ARG A 271 -3.58 -2.92 -14.87
C ARG A 271 -4.74 -3.81 -15.29
N ARG A 272 -4.42 -4.94 -15.89
CA ARG A 272 -5.33 -6.03 -16.20
C ARG A 272 -4.94 -7.26 -15.40
N LEU A 273 -5.89 -7.97 -14.84
CA LEU A 273 -5.67 -9.21 -14.13
C LEU A 273 -6.75 -10.21 -14.49
N LEU A 274 -6.32 -11.43 -14.81
CA LEU A 274 -7.18 -12.60 -15.02
C LEU A 274 -6.75 -13.69 -14.04
N GLU A 275 -7.70 -14.36 -13.41
CA GLU A 275 -7.49 -15.43 -12.45
C GLU A 275 -8.43 -16.59 -12.73
N LEU A 276 -7.89 -17.81 -12.60
CA LEU A 276 -8.66 -19.04 -12.48
C LEU A 276 -8.26 -19.73 -11.18
N GLY A 277 -9.22 -19.98 -10.30
CA GLY A 277 -9.02 -20.57 -9.00
C GLY A 277 -9.87 -21.82 -8.79
N TYR A 278 -9.32 -22.78 -8.07
CA TYR A 278 -10.01 -23.95 -7.53
C TYR A 278 -9.82 -23.99 -6.02
N ASN A 279 -10.92 -24.13 -5.30
CA ASN A 279 -10.91 -24.27 -3.85
C ASN A 279 -11.67 -25.53 -3.44
N ARG A 280 -11.09 -26.28 -2.52
CA ARG A 280 -11.74 -27.41 -1.85
C ARG A 280 -11.66 -27.23 -0.34
N GLN A 281 -12.79 -27.32 0.34
CA GLN A 281 -12.89 -27.35 1.79
C GLN A 281 -13.05 -28.79 2.26
N GLY A 282 -12.13 -29.24 3.12
CA GLY A 282 -12.23 -30.53 3.77
C GLY A 282 -13.32 -30.55 4.83
N SER A 283 -13.74 -31.74 5.22
CA SER A 283 -14.71 -31.96 6.30
C SER A 283 -14.19 -33.03 7.26
N GLY A 284 -14.59 -32.93 8.54
CA GLY A 284 -14.22 -33.89 9.60
C GLY A 284 -12.96 -33.49 10.37
N ASP A 285 -12.56 -34.40 11.28
CA ASP A 285 -11.52 -34.14 12.31
C ASP A 285 -10.10 -33.94 11.77
N GLN A 286 -9.83 -34.33 10.52
CA GLN A 286 -8.55 -34.15 9.83
C GLN A 286 -8.79 -33.45 8.49
N SER A 287 -9.50 -32.33 8.52
CA SER A 287 -9.85 -31.61 7.31
C SER A 287 -8.61 -31.12 6.55
N LEU A 288 -8.63 -31.33 5.24
CA LEU A 288 -7.62 -30.85 4.32
C LEU A 288 -8.26 -29.90 3.32
N ASN A 289 -7.90 -28.64 3.41
CA ASN A 289 -8.33 -27.58 2.50
C ASN A 289 -7.29 -27.37 1.41
N PHE A 290 -7.73 -27.12 0.18
CA PHE A 290 -6.88 -26.76 -0.93
C PHE A 290 -7.34 -25.44 -1.55
N ASP A 291 -6.42 -24.58 -1.88
CA ASP A 291 -6.62 -23.42 -2.73
C ASP A 291 -5.50 -23.38 -3.79
N VAL A 292 -5.88 -23.46 -5.05
CA VAL A 292 -4.96 -23.38 -6.17
C VAL A 292 -5.48 -22.33 -7.13
N ARG A 293 -4.62 -21.43 -7.55
CA ARG A 293 -4.95 -20.41 -8.54
C ARG A 293 -3.80 -20.20 -9.52
N VAL A 294 -4.17 -19.89 -10.74
CA VAL A 294 -3.28 -19.38 -11.77
C VAL A 294 -3.77 -18.00 -12.18
N TYR A 295 -2.86 -17.10 -12.41
CA TYR A 295 -3.20 -15.73 -12.80
C TYR A 295 -2.21 -15.15 -13.80
N ARG A 296 -2.72 -14.24 -14.62
CA ARG A 296 -1.93 -13.33 -15.44
C ARG A 296 -2.27 -11.90 -15.08
N GLN A 297 -1.25 -11.11 -14.84
CA GLN A 297 -1.36 -9.68 -14.62
C GLN A 297 -0.50 -8.93 -15.61
N GLU A 298 -1.07 -7.91 -16.22
CA GLU A 298 -0.35 -6.98 -17.08
C GLU A 298 -0.47 -5.57 -16.49
N MET A 299 0.67 -4.87 -16.44
CA MET A 299 0.75 -3.47 -16.08
C MET A 299 1.38 -2.72 -17.22
N GLU A 300 0.57 -1.99 -17.94
CA GLU A 300 1.05 -1.04 -18.95
C GLU A 300 1.21 0.35 -18.33
N ARG A 301 2.29 1.01 -18.65
CA ARG A 301 2.52 2.35 -18.17
C ARG A 301 3.28 3.19 -19.20
N GLN A 302 2.74 4.37 -19.45
CA GLN A 302 3.39 5.40 -20.21
C GLN A 302 3.91 6.43 -19.21
N ILE A 303 5.24 6.52 -19.04
CA ILE A 303 5.88 7.53 -18.18
C ILE A 303 6.73 8.45 -19.04
N TYR A 304 6.42 9.71 -18.99
CA TYR A 304 7.08 10.74 -19.77
C TYR A 304 7.71 11.80 -18.88
N ALA A 305 8.79 12.41 -19.35
CA ALA A 305 9.35 13.59 -18.72
C ALA A 305 9.00 14.82 -19.55
N HIS A 306 8.22 15.69 -18.94
CA HIS A 306 7.77 16.95 -19.53
C HIS A 306 8.71 18.09 -19.17
N GLY A 307 9.28 18.74 -20.18
CA GLY A 307 10.10 19.95 -20.02
C GLY A 307 9.23 21.20 -20.12
N ASN A 308 9.12 21.99 -19.04
CA ASN A 308 8.27 23.18 -19.00
C ASN A 308 8.68 24.26 -20.01
N TRP A 309 9.96 24.38 -20.31
CA TRP A 309 10.48 25.40 -21.25
C TRP A 309 10.19 25.11 -22.72
N LEU A 310 9.81 23.89 -23.03
CA LEU A 310 9.41 23.46 -24.37
C LEU A 310 7.91 23.18 -24.46
N ASN A 311 7.24 23.11 -23.29
CA ASN A 311 5.86 22.68 -23.14
C ASN A 311 5.59 21.35 -23.85
N ARG A 312 6.51 20.40 -23.71
CA ARG A 312 6.44 19.08 -24.37
C ARG A 312 7.25 18.03 -23.62
N ASP A 313 6.99 16.76 -23.94
CA ASP A 313 7.79 15.66 -23.45
C ASP A 313 9.15 15.59 -24.13
N ILE A 314 10.18 15.31 -23.36
CA ILE A 314 11.58 15.18 -23.78
C ILE A 314 12.15 13.78 -23.52
N ILE A 315 11.47 12.98 -22.69
CA ILE A 315 11.69 11.56 -22.54
C ILE A 315 10.32 10.88 -22.63
N THR A 316 10.22 9.85 -23.42
CA THR A 316 9.05 8.99 -23.52
C THR A 316 9.44 7.58 -23.14
N ASN A 317 8.64 6.91 -22.34
CA ASN A 317 8.86 5.52 -21.95
C ASN A 317 7.51 4.81 -21.87
N LYS A 318 7.31 3.82 -22.73
CA LYS A 318 6.18 2.91 -22.67
C LYS A 318 6.69 1.54 -22.24
N VAL A 319 6.08 0.94 -21.23
CA VAL A 319 6.49 -0.38 -20.75
C VAL A 319 5.28 -1.17 -20.28
N THR A 320 5.26 -2.45 -20.66
CA THR A 320 4.35 -3.46 -20.11
C THR A 320 5.16 -4.41 -19.24
N PHE A 321 4.74 -4.58 -18.00
CA PHE A 321 5.21 -5.66 -17.13
C PHE A 321 4.12 -6.72 -17.08
N GLN A 322 4.43 -7.89 -17.62
CA GLN A 322 3.55 -9.05 -17.56
C GLN A 322 4.03 -9.96 -16.45
N THR A 323 3.13 -10.41 -15.58
CA THR A 323 3.37 -11.40 -14.56
C THR A 323 2.43 -12.58 -14.75
N ASP A 324 2.98 -13.77 -14.94
CA ASP A 324 2.27 -15.05 -14.89
C ASP A 324 2.58 -15.71 -13.56
N GLY A 325 1.55 -16.12 -12.81
CA GLY A 325 1.72 -16.69 -11.49
C GLY A 325 0.86 -17.92 -11.24
N ILE A 326 1.36 -18.78 -10.36
CA ILE A 326 0.62 -19.89 -9.75
C ILE A 326 0.87 -19.89 -8.26
N ASP A 327 -0.21 -19.96 -7.48
CA ASP A 327 -0.19 -20.19 -6.04
C ASP A 327 -0.98 -21.46 -5.74
N ALA A 328 -0.35 -22.37 -5.01
CA ALA A 328 -1.00 -23.58 -4.52
C ALA A 328 -0.76 -23.69 -3.02
N LYS A 329 -1.83 -23.86 -2.26
CA LYS A 329 -1.81 -23.92 -0.80
C LYS A 329 -2.69 -25.06 -0.31
N ALA A 330 -2.23 -25.73 0.73
CA ALA A 330 -3.03 -26.70 1.48
C ALA A 330 -2.96 -26.40 2.97
N ASP A 331 -4.09 -26.42 3.66
CA ASP A 331 -4.20 -26.30 5.10
C ASP A 331 -4.76 -27.64 5.64
N TRP A 332 -3.97 -28.31 6.48
CA TRP A 332 -4.28 -29.62 7.01
C TRP A 332 -4.33 -29.60 8.54
N LEU A 333 -5.51 -29.86 9.09
CA LEU A 333 -5.65 -30.10 10.52
C LEU A 333 -5.12 -31.51 10.84
N ALA A 334 -3.80 -31.63 10.92
CA ALA A 334 -3.11 -32.90 11.14
C ALA A 334 -3.39 -33.48 12.55
N HIS A 335 -3.60 -32.61 13.52
CA HIS A 335 -3.95 -32.92 14.90
C HIS A 335 -4.80 -31.76 15.47
N PRO A 336 -5.67 -31.97 16.47
CA PRO A 336 -6.44 -30.86 17.05
C PRO A 336 -5.61 -29.66 17.54
N GLN A 337 -4.33 -29.87 17.79
CA GLN A 337 -3.38 -28.83 18.22
C GLN A 337 -2.47 -28.31 17.10
N HIS A 338 -2.50 -28.90 15.90
CA HIS A 338 -1.57 -28.61 14.80
C HIS A 338 -2.32 -28.36 13.49
N LEU A 339 -2.35 -27.12 13.04
CA LEU A 339 -2.81 -26.76 11.71
C LEU A 339 -1.59 -26.51 10.83
N LEU A 340 -1.27 -27.49 9.97
CA LEU A 340 -0.17 -27.39 9.01
C LEU A 340 -0.65 -26.72 7.73
N SER A 341 0.05 -25.67 7.33
CA SER A 341 -0.12 -25.01 6.04
C SER A 341 1.14 -25.22 5.21
N PHE A 342 0.99 -25.68 3.97
CA PHE A 342 2.10 -25.77 3.03
C PHE A 342 1.67 -25.23 1.67
N GLY A 343 2.64 -24.65 0.98
CA GLY A 343 2.32 -24.09 -0.31
C GLY A 343 3.54 -23.86 -1.17
N VAL A 344 3.23 -23.63 -2.44
CA VAL A 344 4.18 -23.24 -3.48
C VAL A 344 3.66 -21.98 -4.14
N ASN A 345 4.53 -20.99 -4.27
CA ASN A 345 4.29 -19.81 -5.09
C ASN A 345 5.33 -19.80 -6.20
N ALA A 346 4.89 -19.66 -7.43
CA ALA A 346 5.77 -19.49 -8.57
C ALA A 346 5.24 -18.37 -9.45
N TRP A 347 6.10 -17.45 -9.85
CA TRP A 347 5.73 -16.38 -10.77
C TRP A 347 6.90 -15.98 -11.64
N GLU A 348 6.58 -15.48 -12.81
CA GLU A 348 7.50 -14.92 -13.76
C GLU A 348 7.03 -13.55 -14.19
N MET A 349 7.88 -12.53 -14.04
CA MET A 349 7.64 -11.19 -14.52
C MET A 349 8.58 -10.88 -15.67
N THR A 350 8.04 -10.40 -16.78
CA THR A 350 8.80 -9.91 -17.95
C THR A 350 8.58 -8.41 -18.13
N GLY A 351 9.59 -7.72 -18.66
CA GLY A 351 9.50 -6.30 -18.99
C GLY A 351 10.39 -5.93 -20.17
N ASN A 352 9.86 -5.12 -21.07
CA ASN A 352 10.59 -4.64 -22.23
C ASN A 352 10.22 -3.18 -22.51
N PRO A 353 10.90 -2.20 -21.83
CA PRO A 353 10.62 -0.79 -22.02
C PRO A 353 11.02 -0.30 -23.42
N ASP A 354 10.19 0.57 -23.98
CA ASP A 354 10.47 1.36 -25.17
C ASP A 354 10.66 2.83 -24.76
N ARG A 355 11.92 3.22 -24.54
CA ARG A 355 12.27 4.55 -24.05
C ARG A 355 13.08 5.34 -25.07
N TRP A 356 12.63 6.58 -25.31
CA TRP A 356 13.26 7.53 -26.23
C TRP A 356 13.55 8.83 -25.51
N GLN A 357 14.65 9.44 -25.85
CA GLN A 357 15.08 10.74 -25.36
C GLN A 357 15.23 11.72 -26.51
N ALA A 358 14.64 12.90 -26.37
CA ALA A 358 14.85 14.00 -27.29
C ALA A 358 16.15 14.70 -26.96
N GLY A 359 16.93 15.02 -27.99
CA GLY A 359 18.14 15.81 -27.87
C GLY A 359 18.16 16.95 -28.87
N PRO A 360 18.89 18.06 -28.58
CA PRO A 360 19.15 19.06 -29.60
C PRO A 360 20.15 18.48 -30.62
N PRO A 361 19.93 18.64 -31.93
CA PRO A 361 20.99 18.49 -32.89
C PRO A 361 22.07 19.51 -32.55
N SER A 362 23.34 19.21 -32.78
CA SER A 362 24.45 20.13 -32.50
C SER A 362 24.19 21.52 -33.12
N GLY A 363 24.04 22.56 -32.29
CA GLY A 363 23.89 23.96 -32.71
C GLY A 363 22.47 24.40 -33.04
N ALA A 364 21.42 23.62 -32.92
CA ALA A 364 20.06 24.03 -33.24
C ALA A 364 19.11 24.07 -32.05
N ALA A 365 18.07 24.86 -32.18
CA ALA A 365 16.99 24.93 -31.22
C ALA A 365 16.28 23.59 -31.06
N ALA A 366 16.21 23.12 -29.81
CA ALA A 366 15.05 22.41 -29.27
C ALA A 366 14.81 20.98 -29.72
N PHE A 367 15.56 20.01 -29.16
CA PHE A 367 15.02 18.69 -28.83
C PHE A 367 14.10 18.07 -29.90
N THR A 368 14.52 18.13 -31.17
CA THR A 368 13.71 17.66 -32.31
C THR A 368 14.08 16.24 -32.74
N VAL A 369 15.26 15.77 -32.35
CA VAL A 369 15.77 14.46 -32.71
C VAL A 369 15.57 13.49 -31.54
N TRP A 370 14.87 12.42 -31.76
CA TRP A 370 14.65 11.35 -30.78
C TRP A 370 15.65 10.23 -30.99
N THR A 371 16.31 9.83 -29.93
CA THR A 371 17.24 8.69 -29.89
C THR A 371 16.76 7.65 -28.89
N ALA A 372 16.92 6.39 -29.24
CA ALA A 372 16.60 5.29 -28.32
C ALA A 372 17.48 5.39 -27.05
N ASN A 373 16.84 5.20 -25.90
CA ASN A 373 17.47 5.26 -24.58
C ASN A 373 16.94 4.12 -23.70
N ASN A 374 16.85 2.91 -24.27
CA ASN A 374 16.28 1.77 -23.57
C ASN A 374 17.14 1.37 -22.36
N PRO A 375 16.55 1.30 -21.16
CA PRO A 375 17.30 0.95 -19.95
C PRO A 375 17.83 -0.47 -20.01
N PHE A 376 17.00 -1.39 -20.50
CA PHE A 376 17.28 -2.81 -20.71
C PHE A 376 16.33 -3.36 -21.79
N GLN A 377 16.61 -4.55 -22.28
CA GLN A 377 15.74 -5.26 -23.23
C GLN A 377 15.42 -6.66 -22.71
N ARG A 378 14.16 -7.05 -22.84
CA ARG A 378 13.60 -8.35 -22.47
C ARG A 378 14.10 -8.86 -21.12
N ALA A 379 13.97 -7.99 -20.09
CA ALA A 379 14.31 -8.39 -18.74
C ALA A 379 13.23 -9.33 -18.16
N LYS A 380 13.70 -10.27 -17.35
CA LYS A 380 12.87 -11.33 -16.79
C LYS A 380 13.28 -11.60 -15.33
N ILE A 381 12.30 -11.80 -14.47
CA ILE A 381 12.48 -12.34 -13.12
C ILE A 381 11.55 -13.54 -12.96
N THR A 382 12.12 -14.68 -12.58
CA THR A 382 11.35 -15.89 -12.23
C THR A 382 11.63 -16.23 -10.77
N ALA A 383 10.58 -16.30 -9.95
CA ALA A 383 10.68 -16.68 -8.54
C ALA A 383 9.87 -17.94 -8.27
N VAL A 384 10.46 -18.88 -7.58
CA VAL A 384 9.79 -20.11 -7.11
C VAL A 384 10.15 -20.32 -5.66
N GLY A 385 9.12 -20.50 -4.81
CA GLY A 385 9.30 -20.74 -3.39
C GLY A 385 8.32 -21.77 -2.87
N ALA A 386 8.78 -22.57 -1.92
CA ALA A 386 7.95 -23.55 -1.20
C ALA A 386 8.07 -23.31 0.30
N TYR A 387 6.96 -23.43 1.02
CA TYR A 387 6.91 -23.19 2.45
C TYR A 387 6.08 -24.23 3.19
N VAL A 388 6.38 -24.33 4.50
CA VAL A 388 5.57 -25.04 5.50
C VAL A 388 5.41 -24.13 6.72
N GLN A 389 4.23 -24.09 7.28
CA GLN A 389 3.90 -23.35 8.50
C GLN A 389 3.05 -24.24 9.41
N ASP A 390 3.31 -24.22 10.71
CA ASP A 390 2.49 -24.89 11.73
C ASP A 390 1.94 -23.86 12.71
N ASP A 391 0.61 -23.80 12.83
CA ASP A 391 -0.09 -23.07 13.88
C ASP A 391 -0.45 -24.05 15.00
N MET A 392 0.34 -23.99 16.06
CA MET A 392 0.25 -24.90 17.20
C MET A 392 -0.53 -24.27 18.35
N ARG A 393 -1.48 -25.01 18.93
CA ARG A 393 -2.35 -24.53 20.01
C ARG A 393 -2.27 -25.45 21.23
N PHE A 394 -1.65 -24.95 22.30
CA PHE A 394 -1.49 -25.69 23.56
C PHE A 394 -2.20 -24.94 24.71
N GLY A 395 -3.52 -25.09 24.77
CA GLY A 395 -4.35 -24.36 25.72
C GLY A 395 -4.29 -22.85 25.51
N LYS A 396 -3.60 -22.13 26.39
CA LYS A 396 -3.41 -20.67 26.33
C LYS A 396 -2.19 -20.22 25.51
N LEU A 397 -1.39 -21.16 25.03
CA LEU A 397 -0.18 -20.87 24.25
C LEU A 397 -0.45 -21.18 22.78
N ASN A 398 -0.30 -20.17 21.91
CA ASN A 398 -0.25 -20.34 20.47
C ASN A 398 1.17 -20.10 19.99
N ILE A 399 1.68 -21.01 19.14
CA ILE A 399 2.99 -20.91 18.52
C ILE A 399 2.79 -20.98 17.00
N LEU A 400 3.35 -20.03 16.28
CA LEU A 400 3.35 -20.01 14.83
C LEU A 400 4.80 -20.17 14.36
N ALA A 401 5.09 -21.26 13.68
CA ALA A 401 6.42 -21.56 13.15
C ALA A 401 6.34 -21.77 11.65
N GLY A 402 7.24 -21.18 10.88
CA GLY A 402 7.27 -21.31 9.43
C GLY A 402 8.66 -21.35 8.86
N LEU A 403 8.83 -22.10 7.78
CA LEU A 403 10.06 -22.18 6.99
C LEU A 403 9.72 -22.09 5.50
N ARG A 404 10.59 -21.43 4.77
CA ARG A 404 10.47 -21.28 3.32
C ARG A 404 11.82 -21.31 2.65
N TYR A 405 11.87 -21.88 1.45
CA TYR A 405 13.01 -21.80 0.55
C TYR A 405 12.59 -21.19 -0.78
N ASP A 406 13.35 -20.22 -1.26
CA ASP A 406 13.12 -19.52 -2.53
C ASP A 406 14.34 -19.60 -3.43
N THR A 407 14.07 -19.67 -4.74
CA THR A 407 15.02 -19.41 -5.81
C THR A 407 14.47 -18.29 -6.68
N VAL A 408 15.23 -17.22 -6.85
CA VAL A 408 14.91 -16.10 -7.75
C VAL A 408 15.97 -16.01 -8.82
N LYS A 409 15.56 -16.10 -10.07
CA LYS A 409 16.44 -15.91 -11.25
C LYS A 409 16.07 -14.59 -11.91
N SER A 410 17.07 -13.81 -12.32
CA SER A 410 16.86 -12.61 -13.12
C SER A 410 17.82 -12.57 -14.29
N SER A 411 17.34 -12.11 -15.44
CA SER A 411 18.13 -12.01 -16.68
C SER A 411 17.66 -10.81 -17.50
N ALA A 412 18.48 -10.34 -18.42
CA ALA A 412 18.13 -9.42 -19.47
C ALA A 412 18.96 -9.71 -20.72
N ASP A 413 18.45 -9.44 -21.90
CA ASP A 413 19.22 -9.61 -23.14
C ASP A 413 20.28 -8.53 -23.27
N SER A 414 19.96 -7.30 -22.83
CA SER A 414 20.91 -6.20 -22.82
C SER A 414 20.55 -5.12 -21.80
N MET A 415 21.53 -4.29 -21.45
CA MET A 415 21.36 -3.03 -20.72
C MET A 415 22.24 -1.94 -21.38
N LEU A 416 22.19 -0.72 -20.87
CA LEU A 416 22.93 0.44 -21.39
C LEU A 416 22.64 0.67 -22.89
N ASN A 417 21.35 0.65 -23.26
CA ASN A 417 20.90 0.78 -24.65
C ASN A 417 21.58 -0.21 -25.62
N GLY A 418 21.74 -1.47 -25.18
CA GLY A 418 22.37 -2.53 -25.99
C GLY A 418 23.88 -2.64 -25.86
N MET A 419 24.54 -1.75 -25.12
CA MET A 419 26.02 -1.76 -25.00
C MET A 419 26.55 -2.89 -24.10
N ARG A 420 25.75 -3.41 -23.18
CA ARG A 420 26.12 -4.57 -22.35
C ARG A 420 25.13 -5.71 -22.59
N THR A 421 25.65 -6.89 -23.00
CA THR A 421 24.86 -8.09 -23.33
C THR A 421 25.34 -9.31 -22.58
N THR A 422 26.34 -9.21 -21.70
CA THR A 422 26.88 -10.32 -20.94
C THR A 422 26.94 -10.04 -19.45
N GLY A 423 26.94 -11.08 -18.63
CA GLY A 423 26.94 -10.97 -17.17
C GLY A 423 25.61 -10.39 -16.65
N LEU A 424 24.51 -10.71 -17.31
CA LEU A 424 23.17 -10.24 -16.96
C LEU A 424 22.29 -11.33 -16.34
N ASP A 425 22.79 -12.55 -16.26
CA ASP A 425 22.11 -13.67 -15.60
C ASP A 425 22.51 -13.73 -14.14
N ASN A 426 21.52 -13.79 -13.26
CA ASN A 426 21.71 -13.82 -11.82
C ASN A 426 20.80 -14.85 -11.16
N LYS A 427 21.25 -15.41 -10.04
CA LYS A 427 20.47 -16.34 -9.24
C LYS A 427 20.68 -16.06 -7.76
N ASP A 428 19.58 -15.80 -7.06
CA ASP A 428 19.52 -15.63 -5.61
C ASP A 428 18.76 -16.80 -4.99
N ASN A 429 19.33 -17.40 -3.95
CA ASN A 429 18.65 -18.43 -3.17
C ASN A 429 18.58 -17.98 -1.71
N ALA A 430 17.47 -18.23 -1.06
CA ALA A 430 17.28 -17.82 0.33
C ALA A 430 16.42 -18.80 1.11
N PHE A 431 16.81 -19.02 2.36
CA PHE A 431 15.93 -19.54 3.40
C PHE A 431 15.33 -18.39 4.19
N SER A 432 14.03 -18.40 4.34
CA SER A 432 13.26 -17.52 5.23
C SER A 432 12.60 -18.37 6.31
N GLY A 433 12.34 -17.78 7.46
CA GLY A 433 11.69 -18.48 8.54
C GLY A 433 11.09 -17.52 9.55
N SER A 434 10.13 -18.01 10.33
CA SER A 434 9.57 -17.28 11.46
C SER A 434 9.23 -18.22 12.59
N LEU A 435 9.36 -17.71 13.81
CA LEU A 435 8.93 -18.37 15.03
C LEU A 435 8.33 -17.33 15.96
N GLY A 436 7.04 -17.41 16.16
CA GLY A 436 6.30 -16.53 17.05
C GLY A 436 5.54 -17.32 18.11
N ALA A 437 5.41 -16.76 19.28
CA ALA A 437 4.61 -17.34 20.36
C ALA A 437 3.79 -16.24 21.04
N ILE A 438 2.55 -16.51 21.36
CA ILE A 438 1.65 -15.65 22.14
C ILE A 438 1.01 -16.48 23.26
N TYR A 439 1.03 -15.94 24.47
CA TYR A 439 0.47 -16.62 25.64
C TYR A 439 -0.63 -15.80 26.30
N GLU A 440 -1.82 -16.37 26.43
CA GLU A 440 -2.93 -15.73 27.12
C GLU A 440 -2.79 -15.88 28.64
N VAL A 441 -2.14 -14.93 29.31
CA VAL A 441 -2.15 -14.86 30.77
C VAL A 441 -3.56 -14.55 31.26
N THR A 442 -4.15 -13.49 30.71
CA THR A 442 -5.56 -13.10 30.84
C THR A 442 -6.05 -12.57 29.48
N PRO A 443 -7.36 -12.44 29.22
CA PRO A 443 -7.86 -11.84 27.99
C PRO A 443 -7.30 -10.43 27.70
N LEU A 444 -6.99 -9.66 28.76
CA LEU A 444 -6.38 -8.33 28.64
C LEU A 444 -4.85 -8.33 28.62
N PHE A 445 -4.20 -9.47 28.82
CA PHE A 445 -2.75 -9.53 28.83
C PHE A 445 -2.23 -10.77 28.11
N ARG A 446 -1.86 -10.58 26.86
CA ARG A 446 -1.33 -11.60 25.96
C ARG A 446 0.03 -11.17 25.44
N PRO A 447 1.12 -11.38 26.20
CA PRO A 447 2.47 -11.12 25.73
C PRO A 447 2.80 -12.05 24.57
N TYR A 448 3.54 -11.51 23.60
CA TYR A 448 4.07 -12.27 22.49
C TYR A 448 5.50 -11.90 22.14
N ALA A 449 6.19 -12.83 21.50
CA ALA A 449 7.47 -12.63 20.88
C ALA A 449 7.46 -13.24 19.48
N ASN A 450 8.15 -12.61 18.54
CA ASN A 450 8.34 -13.13 17.19
C ASN A 450 9.75 -12.85 16.69
N TYR A 451 10.37 -13.85 16.13
CA TYR A 451 11.58 -13.71 15.31
C TYR A 451 11.25 -14.09 13.88
N ALA A 452 11.69 -13.28 12.92
CA ALA A 452 11.49 -13.57 11.51
C ALA A 452 12.72 -13.19 10.69
N ARG A 453 13.11 -14.10 9.79
CA ARG A 453 14.10 -13.86 8.75
C ARG A 453 13.41 -13.76 7.40
N ALA A 454 13.66 -12.68 6.69
CA ALA A 454 13.15 -12.40 5.36
C ALA A 454 14.28 -12.03 4.39
N PHE A 455 13.97 -12.05 3.09
CA PHE A 455 14.91 -11.63 2.06
C PHE A 455 14.21 -10.86 0.95
N ARG A 456 15.00 -10.09 0.19
CA ARG A 456 14.57 -9.45 -1.04
C ARG A 456 15.65 -9.59 -2.13
N ALA A 457 15.33 -10.28 -3.20
CA ALA A 457 16.15 -10.29 -4.39
C ALA A 457 16.08 -8.95 -5.12
N PRO A 458 17.17 -8.47 -5.73
CA PRO A 458 17.17 -7.24 -6.51
C PRO A 458 16.19 -7.30 -7.68
N GLY A 459 15.48 -6.19 -7.89
CA GLY A 459 14.52 -6.03 -8.99
C GLY A 459 15.21 -5.76 -10.34
N MET A 460 14.43 -5.81 -11.44
CA MET A 460 14.92 -5.52 -12.79
C MET A 460 15.59 -4.16 -12.89
N ARG A 461 15.03 -3.15 -12.19
CA ARG A 461 15.57 -1.80 -12.20
C ARG A 461 16.90 -1.70 -11.48
N GLU A 462 17.01 -2.34 -10.34
CA GLU A 462 18.23 -2.30 -9.53
C GLU A 462 19.41 -2.96 -10.25
N ARG A 463 19.13 -4.01 -11.02
CA ARG A 463 20.14 -4.70 -11.81
C ARG A 463 20.41 -4.06 -13.18
N TYR A 464 19.36 -3.67 -13.92
CA TYR A 464 19.49 -3.40 -15.37
C TYR A 464 19.11 -1.98 -15.79
N GLU A 465 18.51 -1.14 -14.93
CA GLU A 465 18.14 0.22 -15.28
C GLU A 465 19.37 1.03 -15.70
N SER A 466 19.27 1.79 -16.79
CA SER A 466 20.33 2.63 -17.27
C SER A 466 19.81 3.85 -18.04
N GLY A 467 20.66 4.88 -18.13
CA GLY A 467 20.41 6.09 -18.88
C GLY A 467 19.56 7.13 -18.14
N LEU A 468 19.34 8.28 -18.80
CA LEU A 468 18.58 9.41 -18.25
C LEU A 468 17.12 9.03 -18.04
N ARG A 469 16.60 9.39 -16.89
CA ARG A 469 15.20 9.19 -16.51
C ARG A 469 14.48 10.51 -16.30
N GLY A 470 13.14 10.42 -16.18
CA GLY A 470 12.27 11.56 -15.97
C GLY A 470 12.54 12.37 -14.70
N ASP A 471 13.20 11.77 -13.70
CA ASP A 471 13.65 12.45 -12.49
C ASP A 471 14.97 13.21 -12.65
N GLY A 472 15.52 13.28 -13.86
CA GLY A 472 16.74 14.03 -14.17
C GLY A 472 18.05 13.36 -13.80
N TYR A 473 18.01 12.12 -13.25
CA TYR A 473 19.21 11.34 -12.97
C TYR A 473 19.57 10.40 -14.11
N ASN A 474 20.88 10.20 -14.33
CA ASN A 474 21.40 9.12 -15.14
C ASN A 474 21.59 7.90 -14.25
N TYR A 475 20.84 6.86 -14.52
CA TYR A 475 20.90 5.63 -13.74
C TYR A 475 21.96 4.69 -14.28
N ALA A 476 22.60 3.99 -13.35
CA ALA A 476 23.48 2.87 -13.61
C ALA A 476 23.02 1.69 -12.71
N GLY A 477 22.35 0.73 -13.29
CA GLY A 477 22.01 -0.54 -12.63
C GLY A 477 23.28 -1.33 -12.33
N SER A 478 23.20 -2.24 -11.40
CA SER A 478 24.31 -3.11 -11.01
C SER A 478 23.85 -4.57 -11.04
N PRO A 479 24.12 -5.32 -12.12
CA PRO A 479 23.76 -6.74 -12.17
C PRO A 479 24.31 -7.56 -11.00
N GLU A 480 25.43 -7.12 -10.43
CA GLU A 480 26.20 -7.82 -9.39
C GLU A 480 25.69 -7.59 -7.96
N VAL A 481 24.68 -6.72 -7.75
CA VAL A 481 24.16 -6.48 -6.39
C VAL A 481 23.55 -7.75 -5.79
N SER A 482 23.76 -7.91 -4.51
CA SER A 482 23.31 -9.04 -3.71
C SER A 482 21.91 -8.84 -3.16
N ALA A 483 21.21 -9.93 -2.86
CA ALA A 483 19.94 -9.90 -2.17
C ALA A 483 20.08 -9.32 -0.75
N GLU A 484 19.10 -8.54 -0.33
CA GLU A 484 18.96 -8.09 1.06
C GLU A 484 18.49 -9.24 1.96
N LYS A 485 18.95 -9.24 3.19
CA LYS A 485 18.52 -10.17 4.23
C LYS A 485 18.15 -9.39 5.47
N ALA A 486 16.97 -9.63 6.01
CA ALA A 486 16.48 -8.98 7.21
C ALA A 486 16.29 -10.01 8.32
N ASP A 487 16.81 -9.70 9.50
CA ASP A 487 16.56 -10.42 10.74
C ASP A 487 15.80 -9.48 11.69
N GLN A 488 14.54 -9.80 11.96
CA GLN A 488 13.65 -8.99 12.80
C GLN A 488 13.29 -9.73 14.07
N PHE A 489 13.40 -9.03 15.17
CA PHE A 489 12.87 -9.43 16.46
C PHE A 489 11.79 -8.47 16.91
N GLU A 490 10.66 -9.00 17.37
CA GLU A 490 9.51 -8.23 17.85
C GLU A 490 9.01 -8.78 19.18
N LEU A 491 8.77 -7.88 20.12
CA LEU A 491 8.09 -8.15 21.38
C LEU A 491 6.85 -7.29 21.48
N GLY A 492 5.77 -7.84 21.96
CA GLY A 492 4.56 -7.06 22.14
C GLY A 492 3.58 -7.65 23.13
N ILE A 493 2.50 -6.94 23.30
CA ILE A 493 1.38 -7.31 24.16
C ILE A 493 0.10 -7.01 23.39
N LYS A 494 -0.84 -7.94 23.40
CA LYS A 494 -2.20 -7.74 22.92
C LYS A 494 -3.20 -8.00 24.03
N GLY A 495 -4.34 -7.37 23.98
CA GLY A 495 -5.40 -7.60 24.95
C GLY A 495 -6.75 -7.14 24.45
N ALA A 496 -7.79 -7.85 24.86
CA ALA A 496 -9.17 -7.50 24.58
C ALA A 496 -10.10 -7.84 25.73
N SER A 497 -11.09 -6.98 25.92
CA SER A 497 -12.29 -7.22 26.72
C SER A 497 -13.50 -6.78 25.90
N SER A 498 -14.70 -6.87 26.46
CA SER A 498 -15.92 -6.37 25.81
C SER A 498 -15.89 -4.88 25.47
N ARG A 499 -15.02 -4.08 26.12
CA ARG A 499 -14.96 -2.62 25.96
C ARG A 499 -13.59 -2.06 25.62
N PHE A 500 -12.55 -2.89 25.60
CA PHE A 500 -11.20 -2.41 25.39
C PHE A 500 -10.40 -3.42 24.59
N VAL A 501 -9.78 -2.97 23.50
CA VAL A 501 -8.82 -3.75 22.72
C VAL A 501 -7.59 -2.90 22.47
N TYR A 502 -6.40 -3.52 22.55
CA TYR A 502 -5.15 -2.84 22.31
C TYR A 502 -4.06 -3.80 21.83
N GLN A 503 -3.08 -3.22 21.18
CA GLN A 503 -1.79 -3.85 20.91
C GLN A 503 -0.67 -2.84 21.11
N VAL A 504 0.47 -3.32 21.61
CA VAL A 504 1.73 -2.58 21.70
C VAL A 504 2.83 -3.49 21.21
N ALA A 505 3.69 -3.00 20.33
CA ALA A 505 4.82 -3.75 19.80
C ALA A 505 6.08 -2.89 19.80
N GLY A 506 7.20 -3.48 20.19
CA GLY A 506 8.54 -2.96 19.97
C GLY A 506 9.31 -3.90 19.07
N TYR A 507 10.06 -3.37 18.11
CA TYR A 507 10.77 -4.18 17.13
C TYR A 507 12.18 -3.66 16.86
N HIS A 508 13.03 -4.59 16.44
CA HIS A 508 14.39 -4.35 15.95
C HIS A 508 14.59 -5.19 14.68
N ASN A 509 14.90 -4.53 13.57
CA ASN A 509 15.16 -5.13 12.28
C ASN A 509 16.56 -4.76 11.80
N SER A 510 17.42 -5.74 11.60
CA SER A 510 18.75 -5.60 10.99
C SER A 510 18.69 -6.10 9.56
N ILE A 511 19.11 -5.26 8.61
CA ILE A 511 19.07 -5.59 7.18
C ILE A 511 20.47 -5.50 6.62
N ASP A 512 21.00 -6.62 6.16
CA ASP A 512 22.29 -6.71 5.49
C ASP A 512 22.12 -6.55 3.98
N ASN A 513 23.16 -6.00 3.33
CA ASN A 513 23.18 -5.72 1.89
C ASN A 513 22.04 -4.82 1.40
N TYR A 514 21.68 -3.81 2.20
CA TYR A 514 20.55 -2.92 1.91
C TYR A 514 20.71 -2.26 0.53
N LEU A 515 19.72 -2.44 -0.34
CA LEU A 515 19.72 -1.94 -1.72
C LEU A 515 19.20 -0.50 -1.79
N THR A 516 20.00 0.36 -2.39
CA THR A 516 19.62 1.77 -2.56
C THR A 516 20.31 2.40 -3.77
N GLY A 517 19.78 3.55 -4.22
CA GLY A 517 20.39 4.36 -5.26
C GLY A 517 21.30 5.44 -4.68
N ARG A 518 22.61 5.33 -4.89
CA ARG A 518 23.60 6.31 -4.45
C ARG A 518 23.94 7.30 -5.55
N ILE A 519 23.89 8.59 -5.25
CA ILE A 519 24.37 9.64 -6.15
C ILE A 519 25.90 9.62 -6.12
N LEU A 520 26.51 9.49 -7.30
CA LEU A 520 27.96 9.48 -7.50
C LEU A 520 28.44 10.82 -8.05
N THR A 521 29.69 11.18 -7.73
CA THR A 521 30.39 12.39 -8.22
C THR A 521 31.80 12.05 -8.67
N GLY A 522 32.44 12.95 -9.46
CA GLY A 522 33.81 12.81 -9.88
C GLY A 522 34.12 11.54 -10.71
N ALA A 523 35.25 10.90 -10.45
CA ALA A 523 35.70 9.74 -11.19
C ALA A 523 34.74 8.52 -11.09
N ALA A 524 34.07 8.35 -9.93
CA ALA A 524 33.11 7.27 -9.75
C ALA A 524 31.85 7.46 -10.63
N ALA A 525 31.37 8.71 -10.78
CA ALA A 525 30.29 9.03 -11.68
C ALA A 525 30.68 8.86 -13.15
N ALA A 526 31.89 9.28 -13.53
CA ALA A 526 32.40 9.11 -14.89
C ALA A 526 32.53 7.62 -15.27
N ALA A 527 32.93 6.78 -14.33
CA ALA A 527 33.04 5.34 -14.55
C ALA A 527 31.65 4.65 -14.66
N ALA A 528 30.69 5.05 -13.83
CA ALA A 528 29.36 4.45 -13.79
C ALA A 528 28.39 4.98 -14.87
N CYS A 529 28.50 6.25 -15.22
CA CYS A 529 27.67 6.95 -16.20
C CYS A 529 28.54 7.65 -17.24
N PRO A 530 29.26 6.92 -18.11
CA PRO A 530 30.28 7.52 -18.98
C PRO A 530 29.74 8.53 -20.00
N THR A 531 28.47 8.39 -20.39
CA THR A 531 27.81 9.29 -21.35
C THR A 531 27.26 10.59 -20.70
N ALA A 532 27.04 10.56 -19.37
CA ALA A 532 26.50 11.69 -18.62
C ALA A 532 26.85 11.57 -17.13
N PRO A 533 28.06 11.92 -16.70
CA PRO A 533 28.51 11.74 -15.31
C PRO A 533 27.86 12.71 -14.33
N THR A 534 27.27 13.79 -14.80
CA THR A 534 26.46 14.68 -13.96
C THR A 534 25.15 14.00 -13.57
N ASN A 535 24.77 14.10 -12.30
CA ASN A 535 23.57 13.44 -11.76
C ASN A 535 23.57 11.92 -11.94
N CYS A 536 24.73 11.26 -11.84
CA CYS A 536 24.82 9.81 -11.91
C CYS A 536 24.31 9.18 -10.62
N LYS A 537 23.35 8.26 -10.74
CA LYS A 537 22.79 7.50 -9.62
C LYS A 537 22.97 6.01 -9.87
N LYS A 538 23.79 5.36 -9.05
CA LYS A 538 24.09 3.93 -9.17
C LYS A 538 23.39 3.12 -8.08
N THR A 539 22.85 1.97 -8.46
CA THR A 539 22.39 0.98 -7.48
C THR A 539 23.59 0.36 -6.76
N VAL A 540 23.52 0.35 -5.43
CA VAL A 540 24.55 -0.22 -4.54
C VAL A 540 23.91 -0.99 -3.41
N ASN A 541 24.67 -1.92 -2.81
CA ASN A 541 24.38 -2.43 -1.48
C ASN A 541 25.09 -1.55 -0.43
N LEU A 542 24.38 -1.10 0.60
CA LEU A 542 25.00 -0.71 1.88
C LEU A 542 25.28 -1.99 2.66
N GLY A 543 26.36 -1.99 3.47
CA GLY A 543 26.75 -3.16 4.27
C GLY A 543 25.62 -3.57 5.20
N SER A 544 25.13 -2.64 6.03
CA SER A 544 23.95 -2.88 6.84
C SER A 544 23.18 -1.61 7.21
N VAL A 545 21.87 -1.79 7.49
CA VAL A 545 21.03 -0.78 8.13
C VAL A 545 20.27 -1.40 9.29
N THR A 546 19.95 -0.59 10.29
CA THR A 546 19.16 -1.01 11.45
C THR A 546 17.91 -0.14 11.56
N ILE A 547 16.73 -0.78 11.65
CA ILE A 547 15.45 -0.10 11.85
C ILE A 547 14.83 -0.62 13.14
N LYS A 548 14.48 0.28 14.06
CA LYS A 548 13.82 -0.05 15.33
C LYS A 548 12.68 0.92 15.60
N GLY A 549 11.67 0.46 16.32
CA GLY A 549 10.54 1.32 16.66
C GLY A 549 9.62 0.74 17.69
N ILE A 550 8.64 1.55 18.05
CA ILE A 550 7.52 1.21 18.93
C ILE A 550 6.24 1.64 18.24
N GLU A 551 5.27 0.76 18.29
CA GLU A 551 3.92 0.97 17.77
C GLU A 551 2.91 0.65 18.87
N ALA A 552 1.88 1.44 19.00
CA ALA A 552 0.77 1.19 19.91
C ALA A 552 -0.55 1.58 19.23
N ASP A 553 -1.57 0.77 19.44
CA ASP A 553 -2.94 1.01 19.02
C ASP A 553 -3.89 0.57 20.12
N ALA A 554 -4.92 1.37 20.39
CA ALA A 554 -5.92 1.08 21.40
C ALA A 554 -7.29 1.61 20.99
N ARG A 555 -8.32 0.87 21.36
CA ARG A 555 -9.73 1.25 21.19
C ARG A 555 -10.49 0.95 22.46
N TRP A 556 -11.17 1.95 23.00
CA TRP A 556 -11.89 1.88 24.28
C TRP A 556 -13.31 2.39 24.16
N GLN A 557 -14.28 1.51 24.47
CA GLN A 557 -15.67 1.89 24.65
C GLN A 557 -15.85 2.44 26.08
N PHE A 558 -15.75 3.76 26.22
CA PHE A 558 -15.82 4.41 27.53
C PHE A 558 -17.27 4.53 28.02
N VAL A 559 -18.22 4.58 27.10
CA VAL A 559 -19.66 4.54 27.35
C VAL A 559 -20.32 3.73 26.21
N ALA A 560 -21.54 3.24 26.38
CA ALA A 560 -22.25 2.51 25.33
C ALA A 560 -22.27 3.33 24.04
N ASP A 561 -21.94 2.67 22.92
CA ASP A 561 -21.91 3.23 21.56
C ASP A 561 -20.94 4.41 21.32
N HIS A 562 -20.02 4.66 22.30
CA HIS A 562 -18.98 5.68 22.16
C HIS A 562 -17.59 5.10 22.41
N TRP A 563 -16.71 5.33 21.45
CA TRP A 563 -15.38 4.80 21.40
C TRP A 563 -14.31 5.88 21.34
N LEU A 564 -13.25 5.72 22.09
CA LEU A 564 -11.99 6.44 21.90
C LEU A 564 -10.99 5.52 21.23
N THR A 565 -10.21 6.07 20.31
CA THR A 565 -9.08 5.39 19.69
C THR A 565 -7.80 6.17 19.89
N ALA A 566 -6.69 5.48 20.06
CA ALA A 566 -5.36 6.07 20.19
C ALA A 566 -4.35 5.23 19.41
N GLY A 567 -3.56 5.88 18.57
CA GLY A 567 -2.46 5.28 17.85
C GLY A 567 -1.17 6.05 18.10
N TYR A 568 -0.04 5.34 18.20
CA TYR A 568 1.29 5.93 18.32
C TYR A 568 2.28 5.14 17.49
N SER A 569 3.17 5.85 16.80
CA SER A 569 4.32 5.22 16.15
C SER A 569 5.59 6.05 16.28
N ARG A 570 6.69 5.37 16.52
CA ARG A 570 8.04 5.91 16.52
C ARG A 570 8.97 4.97 15.77
N ILE A 571 9.61 5.47 14.72
CA ILE A 571 10.48 4.69 13.84
C ILE A 571 11.85 5.36 13.77
N ARG A 572 12.91 4.58 13.90
CA ARG A 572 14.31 5.06 13.81
C ARG A 572 15.12 4.13 12.94
N GLY A 573 15.57 4.64 11.80
CA GLY A 573 16.50 3.97 10.90
C GLY A 573 17.91 4.54 11.04
N VAL A 574 18.90 3.69 10.90
CA VAL A 574 20.33 4.04 10.92
C VAL A 574 21.02 3.35 9.75
N ASN A 575 21.75 4.11 8.96
CA ASN A 575 22.73 3.61 8.00
C ASN A 575 24.03 3.33 8.78
N ASN A 576 24.32 2.07 9.03
CA ASN A 576 25.44 1.66 9.88
C ASN A 576 26.80 1.95 9.22
N ASP A 577 26.90 1.92 7.89
CA ASP A 577 28.15 2.21 7.16
C ASP A 577 28.60 3.65 7.33
N LEU A 578 27.64 4.57 7.40
CA LEU A 578 27.91 6.00 7.55
C LEU A 578 27.68 6.50 8.99
N ALA A 579 27.14 5.68 9.89
CA ALA A 579 26.76 6.06 11.25
C ALA A 579 25.88 7.34 11.28
N GLU A 580 24.87 7.39 10.41
CA GLU A 580 23.92 8.50 10.31
C GLU A 580 22.48 7.97 10.20
N PRO A 581 21.45 8.82 10.40
CA PRO A 581 20.06 8.43 10.14
C PRO A 581 19.90 7.86 8.73
N LEU A 582 19.07 6.82 8.59
CA LEU A 582 18.63 6.35 7.29
C LEU A 582 17.72 7.42 6.68
N PHE A 583 17.89 7.66 5.38
CA PHE A 583 17.14 8.73 4.69
C PHE A 583 15.64 8.40 4.58
N GLN A 584 14.82 9.45 4.55
CA GLN A 584 13.36 9.38 4.43
C GLN A 584 12.68 8.51 5.51
N MET A 585 13.17 8.57 6.74
CA MET A 585 12.48 7.96 7.87
C MET A 585 11.29 8.83 8.31
N PRO A 586 10.12 8.23 8.61
CA PRO A 586 8.95 9.00 9.05
C PRO A 586 9.19 9.68 10.40
N ALA A 587 8.45 10.76 10.65
CA ALA A 587 8.38 11.42 11.95
C ALA A 587 7.60 10.58 12.97
N ASP A 588 7.74 10.91 14.26
CA ASP A 588 6.90 10.35 15.32
C ASP A 588 5.46 10.87 15.15
N GLU A 589 4.49 9.99 15.36
CA GLU A 589 3.08 10.32 15.13
C GLU A 589 2.18 9.79 16.25
N VAL A 590 1.22 10.64 16.65
CA VAL A 590 0.09 10.28 17.52
C VAL A 590 -1.21 10.52 16.76
N ARG A 591 -2.11 9.56 16.81
CA ARG A 591 -3.48 9.68 16.32
C ARG A 591 -4.44 9.44 17.46
N LEU A 592 -5.39 10.37 17.65
CA LEU A 592 -6.48 10.24 18.61
C LEU A 592 -7.81 10.30 17.87
N GLY A 593 -8.76 9.47 18.23
CA GLY A 593 -10.06 9.43 17.60
C GLY A 593 -11.18 9.26 18.60
N TRP A 594 -12.34 9.74 18.20
CA TRP A 594 -13.61 9.46 18.86
C TRP A 594 -14.64 9.05 17.82
N LEU A 595 -15.46 8.06 18.13
CA LEU A 595 -16.58 7.59 17.32
C LEU A 595 -17.76 7.36 18.27
N GLY A 596 -18.95 7.86 17.96
CA GLY A 596 -20.11 7.63 18.82
C GLY A 596 -21.45 7.85 18.13
N ASP A 597 -22.47 7.16 18.60
CA ASP A 597 -23.85 7.33 18.18
C ASP A 597 -24.47 8.50 18.97
N VAL A 598 -24.62 9.66 18.30
CA VAL A 598 -25.07 10.91 18.94
C VAL A 598 -26.59 11.04 18.94
N LEU A 599 -27.26 10.41 17.99
CA LEU A 599 -28.72 10.30 17.89
C LEU A 599 -29.07 8.94 17.25
N PRO A 600 -30.30 8.45 17.38
CA PRO A 600 -30.73 7.23 16.67
C PRO A 600 -30.49 7.34 15.17
N GLY A 601 -29.68 6.41 14.64
CA GLY A 601 -29.27 6.40 13.23
C GLY A 601 -28.26 7.48 12.84
N VAL A 602 -27.70 8.24 13.78
CA VAL A 602 -26.68 9.27 13.50
C VAL A 602 -25.41 8.98 14.30
N ARG A 603 -24.35 8.67 13.61
CA ARG A 603 -23.01 8.42 14.14
C ARG A 603 -22.07 9.59 13.81
N ALA A 604 -21.36 10.10 14.79
CA ALA A 604 -20.33 11.11 14.58
C ALA A 604 -18.94 10.56 14.89
N ASP A 605 -17.95 11.11 14.22
CA ASP A 605 -16.53 10.77 14.44
C ASP A 605 -15.66 12.02 14.39
N PHE A 606 -14.60 11.98 15.19
CA PHE A 606 -13.54 12.98 15.21
C PHE A 606 -12.20 12.29 15.22
N THR A 607 -11.24 12.82 14.46
CA THR A 607 -9.85 12.33 14.44
C THR A 607 -8.89 13.51 14.53
N LEU A 608 -7.93 13.41 15.45
CA LEU A 608 -6.80 14.32 15.59
C LEU A 608 -5.51 13.58 15.27
N ARG A 609 -4.71 14.12 14.38
CA ARG A 609 -3.41 13.61 13.99
C ARG A 609 -2.34 14.61 14.36
N LEU A 610 -1.35 14.18 15.13
CA LEU A 610 -0.22 14.98 15.60
C LEU A 610 1.07 14.34 15.08
N VAL A 611 1.79 15.06 14.24
CA VAL A 611 3.05 14.62 13.64
C VAL A 611 4.16 15.53 14.14
N ASP A 612 5.20 14.92 14.69
CA ASP A 612 6.34 15.66 15.22
C ASP A 612 7.24 16.18 14.10
N ARG A 613 8.15 17.07 14.45
CA ARG A 613 9.21 17.53 13.56
C ARG A 613 10.13 16.35 13.21
N GLN A 614 10.47 16.21 11.92
CA GLN A 614 11.53 15.32 11.47
C GLN A 614 12.78 16.11 11.14
N ASP A 615 13.78 16.02 12.02
CA ASP A 615 15.10 16.66 11.87
C ASP A 615 16.25 15.65 11.80
N ARG A 616 15.93 14.36 11.86
CA ARG A 616 16.89 13.27 11.73
C ARG A 616 17.06 12.91 10.27
N THR A 617 17.84 13.68 9.53
CA THR A 617 18.07 13.58 8.11
C THR A 617 19.44 12.95 7.79
N ALA A 618 19.52 12.25 6.66
CA ALA A 618 20.75 11.69 6.12
C ALA A 618 21.50 12.79 5.34
N THR A 619 22.60 13.27 5.87
CA THR A 619 23.33 14.39 5.24
C THR A 619 24.43 13.92 4.30
N ARG A 620 25.19 12.89 4.68
CA ARG A 620 26.30 12.36 3.85
C ARG A 620 25.81 11.48 2.72
N PHE A 621 24.82 10.63 2.98
CA PHE A 621 24.26 9.76 1.97
C PHE A 621 23.56 10.54 0.86
N THR A 622 22.83 11.59 1.21
CA THR A 622 22.04 12.42 0.27
C THR A 622 22.80 13.62 -0.29
N ASN A 623 24.06 13.82 0.08
CA ASN A 623 24.84 15.03 -0.23
C ASN A 623 24.13 16.33 0.22
N GLY A 624 23.44 16.29 1.36
CA GLY A 624 22.76 17.44 1.97
C GLY A 624 21.43 17.81 1.29
N THR A 625 20.82 16.91 0.51
CA THR A 625 19.56 17.20 -0.19
C THR A 625 18.31 16.80 0.62
N GLU A 626 18.43 16.01 1.69
CA GLU A 626 17.31 15.72 2.58
C GLU A 626 17.17 16.83 3.63
N ASN A 627 16.02 17.50 3.66
CA ASN A 627 15.73 18.62 4.56
C ASN A 627 14.89 18.17 5.77
N ALA A 628 15.03 18.90 6.88
CA ALA A 628 14.16 18.73 8.02
C ALA A 628 12.74 19.22 7.70
N THR A 629 11.73 18.51 8.22
CA THR A 629 10.32 18.84 8.02
C THR A 629 9.68 19.27 9.33
N ALA A 630 8.93 20.37 9.30
CA ALA A 630 8.22 20.87 10.48
C ALA A 630 7.08 19.94 10.90
N GLY A 631 6.86 19.81 12.20
CA GLY A 631 5.72 19.09 12.75
C GLY A 631 4.40 19.82 12.47
N PHE A 632 3.29 19.07 12.52
CA PHE A 632 1.96 19.60 12.27
C PHE A 632 0.87 18.85 13.04
N ALA A 633 -0.31 19.47 13.12
CA ALA A 633 -1.51 18.86 13.63
C ALA A 633 -2.65 19.05 12.64
N THR A 634 -3.45 18.01 12.40
CA THR A 634 -4.69 18.07 11.61
C THR A 634 -5.84 17.44 12.38
N ALA A 635 -7.04 17.96 12.16
CA ALA A 635 -8.26 17.42 12.75
C ALA A 635 -9.31 17.21 11.65
N ASP A 636 -10.03 16.09 11.75
CA ASP A 636 -11.12 15.70 10.86
C ASP A 636 -12.40 15.49 11.70
N LEU A 637 -13.54 15.86 11.15
CA LEU A 637 -14.86 15.67 11.76
C LEU A 637 -15.79 15.05 10.72
N GLY A 638 -16.58 14.06 11.14
CA GLY A 638 -17.56 13.43 10.28
C GLY A 638 -18.88 13.12 10.98
N VAL A 639 -19.95 13.07 10.21
CA VAL A 639 -21.29 12.64 10.66
C VAL A 639 -21.89 11.74 9.60
N THR A 640 -22.30 10.55 9.99
CA THR A 640 -23.00 9.58 9.15
C THR A 640 -24.42 9.41 9.62
N TRP A 641 -25.37 9.60 8.73
CA TRP A 641 -26.80 9.42 8.98
C TRP A 641 -27.34 8.22 8.18
N GLY A 642 -27.71 7.16 8.88
CA GLY A 642 -28.48 6.04 8.33
C GLY A 642 -29.96 6.39 8.28
N PHE A 643 -30.42 6.92 7.14
CA PHE A 643 -31.82 7.36 6.99
C PHE A 643 -32.76 6.21 6.63
N THR A 644 -32.23 5.08 6.19
CA THR A 644 -32.93 3.78 6.12
C THR A 644 -32.00 2.68 6.64
N LYS A 645 -32.52 1.45 6.77
CA LYS A 645 -31.71 0.29 7.17
C LYS A 645 -30.55 0.01 6.18
N ASN A 646 -30.73 0.37 4.93
CA ASN A 646 -29.84 0.01 3.84
C ASN A 646 -29.19 1.22 3.17
N GLN A 647 -29.41 2.44 3.66
CA GLN A 647 -28.85 3.64 3.04
C GLN A 647 -28.34 4.62 4.08
N SER A 648 -27.19 5.20 3.79
CA SER A 648 -26.55 6.21 4.64
C SER A 648 -26.01 7.37 3.81
N LEU A 649 -25.98 8.53 4.46
CA LEU A 649 -25.34 9.75 3.98
C LEU A 649 -24.29 10.17 5.00
N ARG A 650 -23.08 10.40 4.54
CA ARG A 650 -21.99 10.93 5.37
C ARG A 650 -21.59 12.32 4.90
N LEU A 651 -21.44 13.22 5.86
CA LEU A 651 -20.81 14.52 5.69
C LEU A 651 -19.53 14.55 6.52
N ALA A 652 -18.44 15.06 5.95
CA ALA A 652 -17.19 15.18 6.68
C ALA A 652 -16.44 16.47 6.31
N VAL A 653 -15.64 16.96 7.26
CA VAL A 653 -14.69 18.04 7.06
C VAL A 653 -13.30 17.49 7.38
N LYS A 654 -12.43 17.47 6.40
CA LYS A 654 -11.01 17.10 6.54
C LYS A 654 -10.18 18.35 6.75
N ASN A 655 -9.08 18.21 7.52
CA ASN A 655 -8.19 19.32 7.85
C ASN A 655 -8.97 20.55 8.34
N LEU A 656 -9.76 20.37 9.39
CA LEU A 656 -10.73 21.37 9.93
C LEU A 656 -10.10 22.75 10.19
N ALA A 657 -8.83 22.77 10.63
CA ALA A 657 -8.09 24.00 10.91
C ALA A 657 -7.46 24.64 9.66
N ASP A 658 -7.63 24.08 8.48
CA ASP A 658 -6.98 24.51 7.24
C ASP A 658 -5.46 24.64 7.37
N LYS A 659 -4.83 23.64 8.03
CA LYS A 659 -3.40 23.63 8.29
C LYS A 659 -2.62 23.39 7.00
N SER A 660 -1.68 24.27 6.69
CA SER A 660 -0.67 24.03 5.65
C SER A 660 0.42 23.12 6.18
N TYR A 661 0.66 21.99 5.51
CA TYR A 661 1.69 21.02 5.85
C TYR A 661 2.10 20.18 4.63
N HIS A 662 3.18 19.45 4.77
CA HIS A 662 3.56 18.34 3.90
C HIS A 662 4.14 17.21 4.75
N GLU A 663 4.05 16.00 4.24
CA GLU A 663 4.66 14.82 4.88
C GLU A 663 6.17 14.83 4.64
N HIS A 664 6.95 14.32 5.59
CA HIS A 664 8.41 14.24 5.41
C HIS A 664 8.80 13.43 4.17
N GLN A 665 8.11 12.33 3.91
CA GLN A 665 8.35 11.46 2.76
C GLN A 665 7.70 11.97 1.45
N THR A 666 7.03 13.12 1.46
CA THR A 666 6.47 13.77 0.26
C THR A 666 7.56 14.40 -0.59
N GLU A 667 8.62 14.83 0.04
CA GLU A 667 9.72 15.46 -0.65
C GLU A 667 10.64 14.41 -1.26
N GLY A 668 10.74 14.40 -2.57
CA GLY A 668 11.86 13.75 -3.23
C GLY A 668 13.16 14.48 -2.89
N LEU A 669 14.31 13.88 -3.16
CA LEU A 669 15.64 14.51 -3.01
C LEU A 669 15.85 15.73 -3.92
N SER A 670 14.82 16.21 -4.57
CA SER A 670 14.78 17.36 -5.48
C SER A 670 14.50 18.69 -4.78
N GLY A 671 14.03 18.66 -3.52
CA GLY A 671 13.61 19.85 -2.78
C GLY A 671 12.27 20.44 -3.24
N TRP A 672 11.44 19.68 -3.96
CA TRP A 672 10.08 20.08 -4.29
C TRP A 672 9.09 19.46 -3.29
N GLU A 673 8.57 20.33 -2.44
CA GLU A 673 7.56 19.95 -1.44
C GLU A 673 6.15 19.98 -2.05
N ILE A 674 5.39 18.90 -1.90
CA ILE A 674 3.98 18.90 -2.25
C ILE A 674 3.18 19.19 -0.99
N LYS A 675 2.53 20.36 -0.94
CA LYS A 675 1.61 20.70 0.14
C LYS A 675 0.41 19.78 0.12
N ALA A 676 0.01 19.31 1.29
CA ALA A 676 -1.18 18.50 1.46
C ALA A 676 -2.46 19.31 1.18
N PRO A 677 -3.59 18.65 0.88
CA PRO A 677 -4.88 19.33 0.74
C PRO A 677 -5.23 20.18 1.96
N GLY A 678 -5.79 21.36 1.72
CA GLY A 678 -6.37 22.22 2.74
C GLY A 678 -7.70 21.68 3.27
N ARG A 679 -8.50 22.54 3.92
CA ARG A 679 -9.81 22.14 4.40
C ARG A 679 -10.68 21.64 3.25
N SER A 680 -11.24 20.43 3.41
CA SER A 680 -12.11 19.81 2.43
C SER A 680 -13.43 19.39 3.06
N PHE A 681 -14.53 19.72 2.37
CA PHE A 681 -15.87 19.22 2.68
C PHE A 681 -16.14 18.01 1.81
N GLN A 682 -16.50 16.89 2.45
CA GLN A 682 -16.81 15.65 1.77
C GLN A 682 -18.27 15.28 2.01
N ILE A 683 -18.92 14.76 0.97
CA ILE A 683 -20.23 14.14 1.05
C ILE A 683 -20.14 12.77 0.39
N SER A 684 -20.68 11.74 1.04
CA SER A 684 -20.77 10.41 0.46
C SER A 684 -22.10 9.75 0.80
N TRP A 685 -22.68 9.10 -0.18
CA TRP A 685 -23.89 8.29 -0.07
C TRP A 685 -23.55 6.82 -0.34
N ARG A 686 -24.19 5.91 0.39
CA ARG A 686 -24.15 4.47 0.15
C ARG A 686 -25.54 3.88 0.28
N GLY A 687 -25.84 2.90 -0.59
CA GLY A 687 -27.09 2.14 -0.55
C GLY A 687 -26.86 0.67 -0.93
N SER A 688 -27.65 -0.23 -0.33
CA SER A 688 -27.72 -1.64 -0.69
C SER A 688 -29.19 -2.00 -0.95
N PHE A 689 -29.45 -2.80 -2.01
CA PHE A 689 -30.77 -3.11 -2.54
C PHE A 689 -30.89 -4.60 -2.89
#